data_3809d3553a15677f51cc12b8a51726e0
#
_entry.id   3809d3553a15677f51cc12b8a51726e0
#
_cell.length_a   1.000
_cell.length_b   1.000
_cell.length_c   1.000
_cell.angle_alpha   90.00
_cell.angle_beta   90.00
_cell.angle_gamma   90.00
#
_symmetry.space_group_name_H-M   'P 1'
#
loop_
_entity.id
_entity.type
_entity.pdbx_description
1 polymer ?
#
loop_
_entity_poly.entity_id
_entity_poly.type
_entity_poly.pdbx_seq_one_letter_code
_entity_poly.pdbx_strand_id
1 'polypeptide(L)'
;VCRPAILAVLISMSLNGLAFADERSMAIASLSSLAFANGERLASSRYATIVYPGAEQVQLTFNGVNEIYIDAELSIDTVKFKDNDALAAFLKDSGVKPANISKIVEKNRAEGFVHSSDCKGRRSECVIESQYVDFAIDYYDKIVRVFFAPDILLQDTGEDSYLKMNGGVGLVNNIAAYYDDGINGNNPTYFLRDQGRSGFNSGYITYNVYKSDNQSQVDDLYVTHALLQNSKFAAGRISSASDFNASSSQSLFSGAVLTGLRIGTASEYVDRSYGNRTFRYYSPENGRVEVRRNGSMIYTSSTGAGYNDLNLDGLPSGNYTAELIVRSASGNIISRQSIIVNNVNGSVNEFAWHLFGGRSSDSYGYVPTADKKVIEGGFQVPFLTNTALFFGGGAVGSLGVASSGINYAGEVLSLTAKLGGGSDSLRYYESSIFLGGLSLSYNKTTSGERWTEGQQGKRSDTSFTANYNTTLTDALSVNGGYLYTANQSPLILTGIDRDNNLFNERDSRASRYNTRSVYANIFYTAGNGISIYAGMNKELSGSPYNVSLGFSIPLFNNKVNLSNSTYYTEGGKATSSATADYTNNISDSWSQKISASTYLADQKYNSLGYTLSHNSQYLYGAGYYYQTDNGQRRYTLSGNSTQVISGNGLDFVSSGQLQNAFITIDKDVTYDIAVKDMTTNTTTYIDGKKRIIPVSPYHKLRVTASTESGGYILEGGKSRETRTVVMVPGSTTNVSTKAIKVNSLIVTARNDAGGYLPGATCAADNCVSTGRLSSGVYRVKFTGESTQIRAGNYSCKVEAVPGKRFYDVTCR
;
A
#
# COMPACT_ATOMS: atom_id res chain seq x y z
N VAL A 1 -1.13 37.29 35.03
CA VAL A 1 -0.58 36.74 36.30
C VAL A 1 -1.24 35.37 36.52
N CYS A 2 -0.83 34.31 35.84
CA CYS A 2 -1.22 32.90 36.15
C CYS A 2 -0.41 31.86 35.30
N ARG A 3 0.85 32.17 34.99
CA ARG A 3 1.67 31.26 34.17
C ARG A 3 2.73 30.40 34.89
N PRO A 4 3.07 30.55 36.20
CA PRO A 4 4.05 29.63 36.81
C PRO A 4 3.44 28.34 37.40
N ALA A 5 2.14 28.31 37.72
CA ALA A 5 1.56 27.13 38.37
C ALA A 5 1.34 25.91 37.47
N ILE A 6 1.09 26.12 36.17
CA ILE A 6 0.86 25.02 35.21
C ILE A 6 2.17 24.35 34.84
N LEU A 7 3.26 25.08 34.78
CA LEU A 7 4.58 24.50 34.47
C LEU A 7 5.11 23.62 35.62
N ALA A 8 4.80 24.00 36.89
CA ALA A 8 5.18 23.20 38.05
C ALA A 8 4.40 21.88 38.16
N VAL A 9 3.13 21.85 37.74
CA VAL A 9 2.32 20.61 37.73
C VAL A 9 2.75 19.67 36.60
N LEU A 10 3.12 20.18 35.43
CA LEU A 10 3.63 19.37 34.34
C LEU A 10 5.02 18.79 34.63
N ILE A 11 5.87 19.50 35.31
CA ILE A 11 7.19 19.01 35.75
C ILE A 11 7.06 17.98 36.88
N SER A 12 6.12 18.17 37.80
CA SER A 12 5.89 17.16 38.85
C SER A 12 5.24 15.86 38.34
N MET A 13 4.44 15.91 37.31
CA MET A 13 3.89 14.70 36.67
C MET A 13 4.93 13.95 35.81
N SER A 14 5.88 14.67 35.20
CA SER A 14 6.96 14.03 34.44
C SER A 14 8.05 13.40 35.33
N LEU A 15 8.29 13.94 36.50
CA LEU A 15 9.25 13.39 37.46
C LEU A 15 8.71 12.16 38.21
N ASN A 16 7.40 12.10 38.48
CA ASN A 16 6.79 10.92 39.09
C ASN A 16 6.70 9.73 38.13
N GLY A 17 6.62 9.96 36.81
CA GLY A 17 6.66 8.89 35.80
C GLY A 17 8.02 8.23 35.63
N LEU A 18 9.12 8.96 35.87
CA LEU A 18 10.49 8.46 35.81
C LEU A 18 10.89 7.68 37.08
N ALA A 19 10.37 8.03 38.25
CA ALA A 19 10.69 7.36 39.51
C ALA A 19 10.07 5.95 39.58
N PHE A 20 8.88 5.72 38.98
CA PHE A 20 8.25 4.41 38.98
C PHE A 20 8.90 3.40 38.03
N ALA A 21 9.63 3.85 37.00
CA ALA A 21 10.34 2.95 36.08
C ALA A 21 11.65 2.43 36.70
N ASP A 22 12.27 3.23 37.55
CA ASP A 22 13.57 2.90 38.17
C ASP A 22 13.44 1.96 39.38
N GLU A 23 12.37 2.09 40.18
CA GLU A 23 12.12 1.16 41.30
C GLU A 23 11.73 -0.26 40.84
N ARG A 24 11.07 -0.42 39.70
CA ARG A 24 10.76 -1.74 39.15
C ARG A 24 11.98 -2.44 38.57
N SER A 25 12.86 -1.72 37.89
CA SER A 25 14.10 -2.29 37.35
C SER A 25 15.10 -2.64 38.43
N MET A 26 15.20 -1.83 39.49
CA MET A 26 16.02 -2.13 40.67
C MET A 26 15.46 -3.31 41.52
N ALA A 27 14.14 -3.41 41.65
CA ALA A 27 13.53 -4.53 42.36
C ALA A 27 13.74 -5.86 41.61
N ILE A 28 13.70 -5.85 40.28
CA ILE A 28 13.97 -7.03 39.45
C ILE A 28 15.46 -7.42 39.48
N ALA A 29 16.35 -6.45 39.41
CA ALA A 29 17.80 -6.68 39.49
C ALA A 29 18.21 -7.19 40.89
N SER A 30 17.56 -6.70 41.95
CA SER A 30 17.81 -7.20 43.31
C SER A 30 17.25 -8.58 43.58
N LEU A 31 16.11 -8.95 42.92
CA LEU A 31 15.54 -10.29 43.01
C LEU A 31 16.38 -11.33 42.26
N SER A 32 16.98 -10.96 41.12
CA SER A 32 17.90 -11.87 40.41
C SER A 32 19.20 -12.11 41.17
N SER A 33 19.75 -11.10 41.84
CA SER A 33 20.96 -11.23 42.65
C SER A 33 20.73 -12.05 43.96
N LEU A 34 19.53 -11.96 44.52
CA LEU A 34 19.14 -12.74 45.69
C LEU A 34 18.86 -14.24 45.37
N ALA A 35 18.39 -14.51 44.14
CA ALA A 35 18.14 -15.89 43.72
C ALA A 35 19.43 -16.70 43.48
N PHE A 36 20.53 -16.05 43.11
CA PHE A 36 21.85 -16.68 42.88
C PHE A 36 22.75 -16.79 44.07
N ALA A 37 22.44 -16.12 45.20
CA ALA A 37 23.34 -16.11 46.36
C ALA A 37 23.23 -17.31 47.29
N ASN A 38 22.10 -18.03 47.32
CA ASN A 38 21.93 -19.20 48.21
C ASN A 38 20.93 -20.22 47.65
N GLY A 39 21.41 -21.15 46.89
CA GLY A 39 20.68 -22.24 46.26
C GLY A 39 19.30 -22.59 46.78
N GLU A 40 18.34 -22.79 45.89
CA GLU A 40 17.07 -23.53 45.97
C GLU A 40 15.91 -23.05 46.87
N ARG A 41 16.02 -22.12 47.78
CA ARG A 41 14.96 -21.90 48.79
C ARG A 41 14.21 -20.56 48.79
N LEU A 42 14.52 -19.60 47.91
CA LEU A 42 13.97 -18.24 48.05
C LEU A 42 12.99 -17.74 46.95
N ALA A 43 12.76 -18.48 45.90
CA ALA A 43 11.69 -18.10 44.97
C ALA A 43 10.35 -18.60 45.49
N SER A 44 9.49 -17.70 45.96
CA SER A 44 8.11 -18.03 46.23
C SER A 44 7.48 -18.63 44.98
N SER A 45 6.56 -19.54 45.07
CA SER A 45 5.89 -20.24 43.96
C SER A 45 5.29 -19.30 42.90
N ARG A 46 5.10 -18.02 43.23
CA ARG A 46 4.62 -16.95 42.34
C ARG A 46 5.66 -16.45 41.34
N TYR A 47 6.96 -16.60 41.65
CA TYR A 47 8.06 -16.08 40.82
C TYR A 47 8.95 -17.17 40.24
N ALA A 48 8.64 -18.42 40.53
CA ALA A 48 9.42 -19.57 40.07
C ALA A 48 9.53 -19.61 38.51
N THR A 49 8.48 -19.25 37.82
CA THR A 49 8.48 -19.23 36.35
C THR A 49 9.32 -18.07 35.74
N ILE A 50 9.68 -17.07 36.54
CA ILE A 50 10.56 -15.99 36.10
C ILE A 50 12.03 -16.44 36.16
N VAL A 51 12.37 -17.24 37.18
CA VAL A 51 13.75 -17.69 37.44
C VAL A 51 14.06 -19.03 36.79
N TYR A 52 13.12 -19.95 36.79
CA TYR A 52 13.30 -21.30 36.21
C TYR A 52 12.76 -21.31 34.76
N PRO A 53 13.53 -21.86 33.79
CA PRO A 53 13.08 -21.98 32.44
C PRO A 53 11.75 -22.72 32.32
N GLY A 54 10.76 -22.10 31.72
CA GLY A 54 9.45 -22.69 31.42
C GLY A 54 9.30 -22.96 29.93
N ALA A 55 8.51 -23.97 29.57
CA ALA A 55 8.17 -24.24 28.18
C ALA A 55 7.17 -23.17 27.69
N GLU A 56 7.61 -22.34 26.77
CA GLU A 56 6.84 -21.23 26.19
C GLU A 56 7.05 -21.17 24.69
N GLN A 57 6.07 -20.66 23.97
CA GLN A 57 6.26 -20.27 22.57
C GLN A 57 6.75 -18.83 22.52
N VAL A 58 7.88 -18.61 21.87
CA VAL A 58 8.50 -17.28 21.75
C VAL A 58 8.53 -16.83 20.30
N GLN A 59 8.44 -15.53 20.12
CA GLN A 59 8.68 -14.89 18.84
C GLN A 59 10.18 -14.61 18.70
N LEU A 60 10.86 -15.35 17.83
CA LEU A 60 12.24 -15.06 17.45
C LEU A 60 12.24 -14.11 16.26
N THR A 61 12.95 -12.98 16.38
CA THR A 61 12.95 -11.96 15.31
C THR A 61 14.35 -11.38 15.05
N PHE A 62 14.63 -11.11 13.77
CA PHE A 62 15.82 -10.41 13.31
C PHE A 62 15.41 -9.15 12.57
N ASN A 63 15.84 -7.98 13.03
CA ASN A 63 15.56 -6.65 12.47
C ASN A 63 14.06 -6.34 12.29
N GLY A 64 13.16 -7.06 13.00
CA GLY A 64 11.72 -6.91 12.82
C GLY A 64 11.17 -7.34 11.45
N VAL A 65 12.02 -7.83 10.55
CA VAL A 65 11.66 -8.24 9.19
C VAL A 65 11.49 -9.75 9.12
N ASN A 66 12.49 -10.51 9.61
CA ASN A 66 12.40 -11.95 9.69
C ASN A 66 11.98 -12.35 11.10
N GLU A 67 10.92 -13.16 11.21
CA GLU A 67 10.39 -13.62 12.50
C GLU A 67 9.74 -14.99 12.36
N ILE A 68 9.90 -15.80 13.40
CA ILE A 68 9.20 -17.08 13.54
C ILE A 68 8.68 -17.23 14.97
N TYR A 69 7.65 -18.06 15.14
CA TYR A 69 7.22 -18.51 16.46
C TYR A 69 7.76 -19.91 16.69
N ILE A 70 8.52 -20.07 17.74
CA ILE A 70 9.25 -21.31 18.04
C ILE A 70 9.10 -21.68 19.53
N ASP A 71 8.92 -22.97 19.81
CA ASP A 71 8.86 -23.45 21.18
C ASP A 71 10.24 -23.41 21.82
N ALA A 72 10.31 -22.83 23.01
CA ALA A 72 11.54 -22.67 23.74
C ALA A 72 11.35 -22.90 25.24
N GLU A 73 12.44 -23.20 25.90
CA GLU A 73 12.55 -23.07 27.37
C GLU A 73 13.01 -21.62 27.63
N LEU A 74 12.12 -20.83 28.23
CA LEU A 74 12.32 -19.39 28.44
C LEU A 74 12.37 -19.09 29.94
N SER A 75 13.39 -18.33 30.34
CA SER A 75 13.45 -17.63 31.63
C SER A 75 13.64 -16.14 31.39
N ILE A 76 13.78 -15.35 32.47
CA ILE A 76 13.97 -13.91 32.35
C ILE A 76 15.25 -13.54 31.55
N ASP A 77 16.30 -14.34 31.63
CA ASP A 77 17.60 -14.04 31.01
C ASP A 77 18.12 -15.15 30.08
N THR A 78 17.40 -16.26 29.93
CA THR A 78 17.86 -17.36 29.09
C THR A 78 16.76 -17.85 28.16
N VAL A 79 17.17 -18.32 26.99
CA VAL A 79 16.29 -18.99 26.03
C VAL A 79 17.00 -20.19 25.41
N LYS A 80 16.29 -21.33 25.33
CA LYS A 80 16.75 -22.52 24.62
C LYS A 80 15.64 -23.00 23.69
N PHE A 81 15.88 -22.92 22.39
CA PHE A 81 14.90 -23.34 21.39
C PHE A 81 14.83 -24.86 21.30
N LYS A 82 13.61 -25.41 21.27
CA LYS A 82 13.39 -26.86 21.20
C LYS A 82 13.51 -27.41 19.81
N ASP A 83 13.03 -26.66 18.80
CA ASP A 83 13.08 -27.04 17.39
C ASP A 83 14.33 -26.44 16.71
N ASN A 84 15.37 -27.28 16.61
CA ASN A 84 16.62 -26.88 15.98
C ASN A 84 16.52 -26.72 14.44
N ASP A 85 15.58 -27.40 13.81
CA ASP A 85 15.41 -27.33 12.37
C ASP A 85 14.69 -26.03 12.01
N ALA A 86 13.69 -25.62 12.78
CA ALA A 86 13.06 -24.32 12.67
C ALA A 86 14.05 -23.17 12.95
N LEU A 87 14.93 -23.32 13.96
CA LEU A 87 15.99 -22.35 14.22
C LEU A 87 16.96 -22.25 13.05
N ALA A 88 17.41 -23.39 12.49
CA ALA A 88 18.31 -23.41 11.34
C ALA A 88 17.69 -22.76 10.10
N ALA A 89 16.40 -23.03 9.83
CA ALA A 89 15.66 -22.39 8.74
C ALA A 89 15.58 -20.88 8.93
N PHE A 90 15.24 -20.42 10.14
CA PHE A 90 15.20 -19.00 10.47
C PHE A 90 16.56 -18.31 10.25
N LEU A 91 17.67 -18.92 10.71
CA LEU A 91 19.00 -18.38 10.53
C LEU A 91 19.39 -18.29 9.05
N LYS A 92 19.03 -19.31 8.26
CA LYS A 92 19.23 -19.32 6.82
C LYS A 92 18.44 -18.20 6.13
N ASP A 93 17.16 -18.07 6.48
CA ASP A 93 16.28 -17.02 5.94
C ASP A 93 16.70 -15.61 6.40
N SER A 94 17.40 -15.51 7.52
CA SER A 94 18.04 -14.28 7.99
C SER A 94 19.38 -13.97 7.31
N GLY A 95 19.81 -14.80 6.36
CA GLY A 95 21.05 -14.57 5.60
C GLY A 95 22.32 -14.98 6.33
N VAL A 96 22.25 -15.84 7.36
CA VAL A 96 23.43 -16.32 8.06
C VAL A 96 24.18 -17.35 7.21
N LYS A 97 25.53 -17.25 7.13
CA LYS A 97 26.37 -18.18 6.39
C LYS A 97 26.21 -19.62 6.91
N PRO A 98 26.13 -20.65 6.02
CA PRO A 98 25.90 -22.04 6.43
C PRO A 98 26.85 -22.57 7.52
N ALA A 99 28.13 -22.19 7.46
CA ALA A 99 29.14 -22.58 8.45
C ALA A 99 28.85 -22.02 9.86
N ASN A 100 28.17 -20.88 9.96
CA ASN A 100 27.79 -20.26 11.23
C ASN A 100 26.47 -20.79 11.74
N ILE A 101 25.54 -21.17 10.85
CA ILE A 101 24.25 -21.81 11.25
C ILE A 101 24.53 -23.05 12.10
N SER A 102 25.41 -23.93 11.65
CA SER A 102 25.76 -25.16 12.38
C SER A 102 26.28 -24.87 13.79
N LYS A 103 27.16 -23.87 13.94
CA LYS A 103 27.73 -23.47 15.24
C LYS A 103 26.67 -22.91 16.19
N ILE A 104 25.76 -22.06 15.67
CA ILE A 104 24.68 -21.44 16.46
C ILE A 104 23.70 -22.52 16.93
N VAL A 105 23.31 -23.43 16.06
CA VAL A 105 22.43 -24.55 16.41
C VAL A 105 23.08 -25.50 17.44
N GLU A 106 24.37 -25.78 17.30
CA GLU A 106 25.11 -26.59 18.28
C GLU A 106 25.15 -25.92 19.64
N LYS A 107 25.41 -24.61 19.71
CA LYS A 107 25.35 -23.83 20.94
C LYS A 107 23.95 -23.88 21.59
N ASN A 108 22.89 -23.76 20.78
CA ASN A 108 21.52 -23.90 21.27
C ASN A 108 21.29 -25.30 21.90
N ARG A 109 21.75 -26.38 21.27
CA ARG A 109 21.62 -27.73 21.80
C ARG A 109 22.33 -27.92 23.15
N ALA A 110 23.55 -27.37 23.25
CA ALA A 110 24.37 -27.49 24.45
C ALA A 110 23.80 -26.69 25.62
N GLU A 111 23.73 -25.39 25.49
CA GLU A 111 23.44 -24.50 26.63
C GLU A 111 22.32 -23.48 26.40
N GLY A 112 21.87 -23.28 25.14
CA GLY A 112 20.97 -22.18 24.78
C GLY A 112 21.67 -20.83 24.72
N PHE A 113 20.89 -19.73 24.85
CA PHE A 113 21.40 -18.37 24.77
C PHE A 113 21.03 -17.56 26.00
N VAL A 114 21.89 -16.62 26.34
CA VAL A 114 21.73 -15.70 27.47
C VAL A 114 21.41 -14.31 26.92
N HIS A 115 20.61 -13.55 27.65
CA HIS A 115 20.37 -12.16 27.37
C HIS A 115 21.67 -11.35 27.38
N SER A 116 21.92 -10.59 26.31
CA SER A 116 23.16 -9.83 26.16
C SER A 116 23.26 -8.72 27.19
N SER A 117 24.43 -8.60 27.83
CA SER A 117 24.76 -7.49 28.75
C SER A 117 24.87 -6.14 28.06
N ASP A 118 25.01 -6.13 26.73
CA ASP A 118 25.12 -4.91 25.93
C ASP A 118 23.77 -4.29 25.61
N CYS A 119 22.66 -5.00 25.92
CA CYS A 119 21.31 -4.45 25.87
C CYS A 119 21.09 -3.46 27.02
N LYS A 120 21.27 -2.18 26.74
CA LYS A 120 21.04 -1.10 27.71
C LYS A 120 19.66 -0.50 27.54
N GLY A 121 18.91 -0.34 28.63
CA GLY A 121 17.56 0.21 28.63
C GLY A 121 16.47 -0.85 28.54
N ARG A 122 15.37 -0.53 27.86
CA ARG A 122 14.26 -1.46 27.70
C ARG A 122 14.63 -2.59 26.75
N ARG A 123 14.36 -3.84 27.17
CA ARG A 123 14.66 -5.03 26.37
C ARG A 123 13.95 -5.09 25.02
N SER A 124 12.82 -4.41 24.88
CA SER A 124 12.07 -4.27 23.64
C SER A 124 12.69 -3.26 22.66
N GLU A 125 13.56 -2.37 23.12
CA GLU A 125 14.05 -1.24 22.34
C GLU A 125 15.57 -1.20 22.15
N CYS A 126 16.34 -1.97 22.95
CA CYS A 126 17.79 -1.94 22.88
C CYS A 126 18.33 -2.40 21.52
N VAL A 127 19.38 -1.77 21.04
CA VAL A 127 20.15 -2.15 19.86
C VAL A 127 21.52 -2.63 20.34
N ILE A 128 21.98 -3.77 19.81
CA ILE A 128 23.23 -4.41 20.18
C ILE A 128 24.13 -4.48 18.94
N GLU A 129 25.33 -3.95 19.03
CA GLU A 129 26.37 -4.18 18.05
C GLU A 129 27.07 -5.50 18.35
N SER A 130 26.56 -6.57 17.77
CA SER A 130 27.06 -7.92 18.02
C SER A 130 28.40 -8.16 17.36
N GLN A 131 29.29 -8.86 18.07
CA GLN A 131 30.56 -9.34 17.53
C GLN A 131 30.48 -10.73 16.89
N TYR A 132 29.41 -11.48 17.18
CA TYR A 132 29.09 -12.76 16.55
C TYR A 132 27.58 -12.95 16.48
N VAL A 133 26.92 -13.32 17.59
CA VAL A 133 25.48 -13.43 17.74
C VAL A 133 25.08 -13.12 19.16
N ASP A 134 24.16 -12.18 19.34
CA ASP A 134 23.62 -11.75 20.61
C ASP A 134 22.10 -11.80 20.62
N PHE A 135 21.53 -11.95 21.80
CA PHE A 135 20.09 -12.05 22.00
C PHE A 135 19.59 -11.02 23.03
N ALA A 136 18.56 -10.29 22.68
CA ALA A 136 17.77 -9.52 23.63
C ALA A 136 16.48 -10.28 23.93
N ILE A 137 16.32 -10.70 25.19
CA ILE A 137 15.19 -11.56 25.62
C ILE A 137 14.19 -10.67 26.37
N ASP A 138 13.00 -10.50 25.80
CA ASP A 138 11.85 -9.93 26.48
C ASP A 138 10.94 -11.04 26.98
N TYR A 139 11.08 -11.34 28.28
CA TYR A 139 10.32 -12.41 28.92
C TYR A 139 8.81 -12.13 28.97
N TYR A 140 8.42 -10.86 29.17
CA TYR A 140 7.02 -10.50 29.35
C TYR A 140 6.24 -10.54 28.04
N ASP A 141 6.84 -10.02 26.98
CA ASP A 141 6.24 -10.04 25.64
C ASP A 141 6.57 -11.31 24.86
N LYS A 142 7.44 -12.19 25.44
CA LYS A 142 7.90 -13.45 24.83
C LYS A 142 8.55 -13.23 23.46
N ILE A 143 9.27 -12.14 23.34
CA ILE A 143 10.00 -11.76 22.14
C ILE A 143 11.49 -11.96 22.39
N VAL A 144 12.13 -12.67 21.46
CA VAL A 144 13.58 -12.86 21.43
C VAL A 144 14.11 -12.21 20.17
N ARG A 145 14.86 -11.12 20.33
CA ARG A 145 15.50 -10.41 19.22
C ARG A 145 16.95 -10.90 19.09
N VAL A 146 17.34 -11.28 17.88
CA VAL A 146 18.70 -11.69 17.58
C VAL A 146 19.43 -10.60 16.84
N PHE A 147 20.71 -10.45 17.12
CA PHE A 147 21.62 -9.50 16.49
C PHE A 147 22.83 -10.27 15.97
N PHE A 148 23.18 -10.05 14.71
CA PHE A 148 24.29 -10.71 14.04
C PHE A 148 25.40 -9.72 13.72
N ALA A 149 26.65 -10.18 13.86
CA ALA A 149 27.78 -9.44 13.29
C ALA A 149 27.70 -9.44 11.74
N PRO A 150 28.07 -8.34 11.07
CA PRO A 150 27.98 -8.25 9.61
C PRO A 150 28.80 -9.32 8.86
N ASP A 151 29.88 -9.79 9.44
CA ASP A 151 30.80 -10.75 8.84
C ASP A 151 30.25 -12.19 8.80
N ILE A 152 29.25 -12.52 9.64
CA ILE A 152 28.61 -13.84 9.63
C ILE A 152 27.41 -13.91 8.69
N LEU A 153 26.96 -12.77 8.19
CA LEU A 153 25.88 -12.69 7.20
C LEU A 153 26.45 -12.93 5.79
N LEU A 154 25.65 -13.54 4.93
CA LEU A 154 25.92 -13.61 3.51
C LEU A 154 25.99 -12.17 3.00
N GLN A 155 27.06 -11.84 2.28
CA GLN A 155 27.02 -10.63 1.47
C GLN A 155 25.98 -10.86 0.37
N ASP A 156 25.15 -9.86 0.13
CA ASP A 156 24.20 -9.90 -0.95
C ASP A 156 24.94 -10.13 -2.27
N THR A 157 24.79 -11.32 -2.82
CA THR A 157 25.47 -11.72 -4.05
C THR A 157 24.79 -11.14 -5.28
N GLY A 158 23.76 -10.30 -5.09
CA GLY A 158 23.02 -9.67 -6.19
C GLY A 158 22.19 -10.63 -7.04
N GLU A 159 21.98 -11.86 -6.60
CA GLU A 159 21.04 -12.75 -7.25
C GLU A 159 19.61 -12.40 -6.80
N ASP A 160 18.80 -11.96 -7.74
CA ASP A 160 17.39 -11.65 -7.50
C ASP A 160 16.66 -12.91 -7.01
N SER A 161 16.03 -12.82 -5.86
CA SER A 161 15.04 -13.81 -5.42
C SER A 161 13.67 -13.46 -6.00
N TYR A 162 12.97 -14.47 -6.50
CA TYR A 162 11.64 -14.27 -7.12
C TYR A 162 10.52 -14.76 -6.22
N LEU A 163 9.43 -14.00 -6.24
CA LEU A 163 8.21 -14.31 -5.51
C LEU A 163 7.55 -15.59 -6.03
N LYS A 164 7.15 -16.48 -5.15
CA LYS A 164 6.34 -17.65 -5.46
C LYS A 164 4.88 -17.33 -5.16
N MET A 165 4.09 -17.11 -6.23
CA MET A 165 2.65 -16.86 -6.11
C MET A 165 1.94 -18.10 -5.59
N ASN A 166 1.15 -17.95 -4.53
CA ASN A 166 0.38 -19.03 -3.90
C ASN A 166 -1.00 -18.57 -3.40
N GLY A 167 -1.48 -17.44 -3.94
CA GLY A 167 -2.85 -16.97 -3.71
C GLY A 167 -3.90 -17.90 -4.31
N GLY A 168 -5.06 -17.96 -3.71
CA GLY A 168 -6.22 -18.72 -4.21
C GLY A 168 -6.97 -17.99 -5.31
N VAL A 169 -8.02 -18.62 -5.82
CA VAL A 169 -8.90 -18.03 -6.83
C VAL A 169 -9.83 -17.00 -6.20
N GLY A 170 -10.01 -15.88 -6.88
CA GLY A 170 -10.95 -14.83 -6.49
C GLY A 170 -11.39 -13.98 -7.66
N LEU A 171 -12.39 -13.15 -7.43
CA LEU A 171 -12.85 -12.14 -8.37
C LEU A 171 -13.11 -10.84 -7.61
N VAL A 172 -12.51 -9.77 -8.07
CA VAL A 172 -12.80 -8.41 -7.63
C VAL A 172 -13.53 -7.71 -8.75
N ASN A 173 -14.73 -7.26 -8.49
CA ASN A 173 -15.59 -6.58 -9.46
C ASN A 173 -15.95 -5.20 -8.95
N ASN A 174 -15.98 -4.20 -9.84
CA ASN A 174 -16.41 -2.85 -9.55
C ASN A 174 -17.44 -2.39 -10.58
N ILE A 175 -18.62 -2.05 -10.09
CA ILE A 175 -19.69 -1.49 -10.90
C ILE A 175 -19.81 -0.02 -10.55
N ALA A 176 -19.66 0.85 -11.53
CA ALA A 176 -19.86 2.29 -11.42
C ALA A 176 -20.96 2.75 -12.36
N ALA A 177 -21.88 3.56 -11.84
CA ALA A 177 -22.95 4.17 -12.61
C ALA A 177 -22.94 5.68 -12.41
N TYR A 178 -23.24 6.39 -13.47
CA TYR A 178 -23.38 7.84 -13.47
C TYR A 178 -24.54 8.25 -14.38
N TYR A 179 -25.31 9.20 -13.92
CA TYR A 179 -26.40 9.81 -14.66
C TYR A 179 -26.39 11.31 -14.44
N ASP A 180 -26.58 12.06 -15.51
CA ASP A 180 -26.67 13.53 -15.51
C ASP A 180 -27.78 13.93 -16.50
N ASP A 181 -28.77 14.68 -16.02
CA ASP A 181 -29.87 15.13 -16.87
C ASP A 181 -29.53 16.41 -17.67
N GLY A 182 -28.31 16.92 -17.51
CA GLY A 182 -27.92 18.19 -18.10
C GLY A 182 -28.68 19.37 -17.48
N ILE A 183 -28.62 20.52 -18.16
CA ILE A 183 -29.33 21.72 -17.74
C ILE A 183 -30.76 21.66 -18.28
N ASN A 184 -31.76 21.70 -17.38
CA ASN A 184 -33.19 21.64 -17.70
C ASN A 184 -33.63 20.36 -18.44
N GLY A 185 -32.97 19.23 -18.18
CA GLY A 185 -33.24 17.96 -18.83
C GLY A 185 -32.79 17.91 -20.30
N ASN A 186 -31.99 18.87 -20.76
CA ASN A 186 -31.42 18.86 -22.10
C ASN A 186 -30.16 18.01 -22.10
N ASN A 187 -30.04 17.11 -23.10
CA ASN A 187 -28.89 16.22 -23.28
C ASN A 187 -28.54 15.38 -22.04
N PRO A 188 -29.48 14.53 -21.56
CA PRO A 188 -29.17 13.62 -20.49
C PRO A 188 -28.05 12.67 -20.94
N THR A 189 -27.12 12.41 -20.02
CA THR A 189 -26.02 11.47 -20.25
C THR A 189 -26.03 10.42 -19.18
N TYR A 190 -25.75 9.19 -19.55
CA TYR A 190 -25.51 8.13 -18.61
C TYR A 190 -24.24 7.36 -18.93
N PHE A 191 -23.67 6.79 -17.91
CA PHE A 191 -22.48 5.98 -18.01
C PHE A 191 -22.59 4.82 -17.03
N LEU A 192 -22.39 3.62 -17.53
CA LEU A 192 -22.29 2.40 -16.72
C LEU A 192 -20.95 1.73 -17.05
N ARG A 193 -20.17 1.46 -16.05
CA ARG A 193 -18.89 0.76 -16.19
C ARG A 193 -18.88 -0.46 -15.28
N ASP A 194 -18.48 -1.58 -15.83
CA ASP A 194 -18.24 -2.81 -15.12
C ASP A 194 -16.82 -3.27 -15.40
N GLN A 195 -16.00 -3.34 -14.37
CA GLN A 195 -14.60 -3.68 -14.49
C GLN A 195 -14.19 -4.63 -13.36
N GLY A 196 -13.34 -5.60 -13.69
CA GLY A 196 -12.94 -6.57 -12.70
C GLY A 196 -11.64 -7.27 -12.99
N ARG A 197 -11.16 -7.98 -11.98
CA ARG A 197 -10.00 -8.87 -12.05
C ARG A 197 -10.29 -10.16 -11.33
N SER A 198 -10.08 -11.28 -12.05
CA SER A 198 -10.15 -12.61 -11.47
C SER A 198 -8.75 -13.20 -11.37
N GLY A 199 -8.22 -13.30 -10.14
CA GLY A 199 -6.91 -13.87 -9.89
C GLY A 199 -6.95 -15.38 -9.69
N PHE A 200 -5.90 -16.07 -10.14
CA PHE A 200 -5.72 -17.51 -9.98
C PHE A 200 -4.23 -17.88 -9.98
N ASN A 201 -3.77 -18.53 -8.95
CA ASN A 201 -2.36 -18.94 -8.82
C ASN A 201 -1.37 -17.80 -9.18
N SER A 202 -0.73 -17.91 -10.35
CA SER A 202 0.26 -16.96 -10.86
C SER A 202 -0.26 -16.10 -12.03
N GLY A 203 -1.57 -16.02 -12.22
CA GLY A 203 -2.18 -15.24 -13.29
C GLY A 203 -3.51 -14.60 -12.90
N TYR A 204 -4.04 -13.76 -13.78
CA TYR A 204 -5.34 -13.11 -13.61
C TYR A 204 -5.95 -12.76 -14.96
N ILE A 205 -7.28 -12.65 -14.97
CA ILE A 205 -8.06 -12.11 -16.08
C ILE A 205 -8.50 -10.70 -15.69
N THR A 206 -8.35 -9.76 -16.61
CA THR A 206 -8.88 -8.40 -16.50
C THR A 206 -9.99 -8.19 -17.50
N TYR A 207 -11.07 -7.55 -17.07
CA TYR A 207 -12.10 -7.04 -17.97
C TYR A 207 -12.50 -5.61 -17.59
N ASN A 208 -12.92 -4.84 -18.59
CA ASN A 208 -13.39 -3.47 -18.43
C ASN A 208 -14.36 -3.19 -19.57
N VAL A 209 -15.63 -3.07 -19.23
CA VAL A 209 -16.73 -2.84 -20.17
C VAL A 209 -17.42 -1.57 -19.74
N TYR A 210 -17.71 -0.70 -20.67
CA TYR A 210 -18.55 0.44 -20.38
C TYR A 210 -19.66 0.62 -21.42
N LYS A 211 -20.71 1.26 -20.97
CA LYS A 211 -21.84 1.67 -21.79
C LYS A 211 -22.23 3.09 -21.47
N SER A 212 -22.37 3.92 -22.47
CA SER A 212 -22.95 5.25 -22.37
C SER A 212 -24.17 5.36 -23.30
N ASP A 213 -24.81 6.50 -23.29
CA ASP A 213 -25.89 6.86 -24.21
C ASP A 213 -25.53 6.66 -25.70
N ASN A 214 -24.27 6.92 -26.05
CA ASN A 214 -23.82 6.95 -27.44
C ASN A 214 -23.01 5.71 -27.87
N GLN A 215 -22.45 4.96 -26.93
CA GLN A 215 -21.58 3.83 -27.27
C GLN A 215 -21.54 2.74 -26.21
N SER A 216 -21.25 1.53 -26.65
CA SER A 216 -20.89 0.40 -25.81
C SER A 216 -19.54 -0.13 -26.26
N GLN A 217 -18.60 -0.32 -25.33
CA GLN A 217 -17.24 -0.71 -25.65
C GLN A 217 -16.68 -1.67 -24.60
N VAL A 218 -15.88 -2.59 -25.06
CA VAL A 218 -14.99 -3.39 -24.23
C VAL A 218 -13.60 -2.77 -24.32
N ASP A 219 -13.12 -2.15 -23.26
CA ASP A 219 -11.79 -1.55 -23.25
C ASP A 219 -10.72 -2.61 -23.05
N ASP A 220 -10.90 -3.45 -22.04
CA ASP A 220 -9.98 -4.52 -21.71
C ASP A 220 -10.70 -5.86 -21.62
N LEU A 221 -10.10 -6.88 -22.17
CA LEU A 221 -10.44 -8.27 -21.94
C LEU A 221 -9.21 -9.13 -22.23
N TYR A 222 -8.40 -9.39 -21.22
CA TYR A 222 -7.18 -10.15 -21.40
C TYR A 222 -6.84 -11.02 -20.20
N VAL A 223 -6.03 -12.03 -20.44
CA VAL A 223 -5.43 -12.88 -19.42
C VAL A 223 -3.95 -12.53 -19.29
N THR A 224 -3.47 -12.41 -18.05
CA THR A 224 -2.04 -12.29 -17.70
C THR A 224 -1.63 -13.52 -16.91
N HIS A 225 -0.45 -14.05 -17.19
CA HIS A 225 0.11 -15.17 -16.43
C HIS A 225 1.63 -15.12 -16.41
N ALA A 226 2.25 -15.58 -15.32
CA ALA A 226 3.68 -15.75 -15.22
C ALA A 226 4.15 -16.79 -16.25
N LEU A 227 5.20 -16.45 -17.00
CA LEU A 227 5.79 -17.33 -18.00
C LEU A 227 7.05 -18.00 -17.45
N LEU A 228 7.91 -17.20 -16.84
CA LEU A 228 9.15 -17.60 -16.16
C LEU A 228 9.24 -16.87 -14.84
N GLN A 229 10.31 -17.09 -14.07
CA GLN A 229 10.48 -16.45 -12.76
C GLN A 229 10.40 -14.91 -12.82
N ASN A 230 10.91 -14.29 -13.88
CA ASN A 230 10.96 -12.85 -14.08
C ASN A 230 10.18 -12.36 -15.29
N SER A 231 9.33 -13.17 -15.89
CA SER A 231 8.63 -12.83 -17.11
C SER A 231 7.17 -13.20 -17.06
N LYS A 232 6.33 -12.44 -17.74
CA LYS A 232 4.90 -12.69 -17.90
C LYS A 232 4.45 -12.50 -19.33
N PHE A 233 3.29 -13.04 -19.66
CA PHE A 233 2.58 -12.72 -20.88
C PHE A 233 1.19 -12.17 -20.57
N ALA A 234 0.65 -11.41 -21.51
CA ALA A 234 -0.75 -11.02 -21.54
C ALA A 234 -1.31 -11.24 -22.95
N ALA A 235 -2.51 -11.82 -23.03
CA ALA A 235 -3.16 -12.15 -24.29
C ALA A 235 -4.62 -11.71 -24.27
N GLY A 236 -5.05 -10.99 -25.31
CA GLY A 236 -6.43 -10.47 -25.44
C GLY A 236 -6.47 -9.05 -25.96
N ARG A 237 -7.56 -8.34 -25.65
CA ARG A 237 -7.71 -6.90 -25.93
C ARG A 237 -7.16 -6.11 -24.75
N ILE A 238 -6.15 -5.33 -24.99
CA ILE A 238 -5.36 -4.61 -23.98
C ILE A 238 -5.37 -3.12 -24.31
N SER A 239 -6.00 -2.29 -23.49
CA SER A 239 -6.10 -0.84 -23.68
C SER A 239 -4.90 -0.07 -23.13
N SER A 240 -4.12 -0.67 -22.24
CA SER A 240 -3.04 -0.01 -21.55
C SER A 240 -1.80 -0.90 -21.42
N ALA A 241 -0.62 -0.26 -21.54
CA ALA A 241 0.64 -0.91 -21.25
C ALA A 241 0.94 -0.99 -19.73
N SER A 242 0.05 -0.51 -18.89
CA SER A 242 0.29 -0.34 -17.45
C SER A 242 0.69 -1.60 -16.71
N ASP A 243 0.28 -2.78 -17.20
CA ASP A 243 0.59 -4.06 -16.58
C ASP A 243 1.96 -4.63 -16.99
N PHE A 244 2.67 -3.95 -17.93
CA PHE A 244 4.03 -4.33 -18.35
C PHE A 244 5.02 -3.24 -17.95
N ASN A 245 5.34 -3.20 -16.68
CA ASN A 245 6.02 -2.10 -16.04
C ASN A 245 7.44 -1.81 -16.58
N ALA A 246 8.23 -2.83 -16.76
CA ALA A 246 9.65 -2.67 -17.11
C ALA A 246 9.89 -2.01 -18.46
N SER A 247 8.90 -2.01 -19.35
CA SER A 247 9.07 -1.59 -20.73
C SER A 247 8.18 -0.44 -21.16
N SER A 248 7.34 0.10 -20.26
CA SER A 248 6.39 1.17 -20.63
C SER A 248 7.09 2.45 -21.11
N SER A 249 8.23 2.80 -20.52
CA SER A 249 9.04 3.95 -20.98
C SER A 249 9.74 3.71 -22.30
N GLN A 250 9.84 2.45 -22.73
CA GLN A 250 10.54 2.00 -23.94
C GLN A 250 9.56 1.74 -25.07
N SER A 251 8.30 1.45 -24.74
CA SER A 251 7.26 1.16 -25.72
C SER A 251 6.97 2.39 -26.58
N LEU A 252 6.96 2.15 -27.89
CA LEU A 252 6.62 3.15 -28.91
C LEU A 252 5.10 3.31 -29.06
N PHE A 253 4.37 2.25 -28.73
CA PHE A 253 2.92 2.14 -28.91
C PHE A 253 2.18 1.88 -27.60
N SER A 254 2.74 2.34 -26.48
CA SER A 254 2.24 2.05 -25.12
C SER A 254 0.80 2.46 -24.86
N GLY A 255 0.31 3.46 -25.58
CA GLY A 255 -1.08 3.93 -25.43
C GLY A 255 -2.07 3.35 -26.43
N ALA A 256 -1.61 2.52 -27.36
CA ALA A 256 -2.51 1.94 -28.37
C ALA A 256 -3.33 0.80 -27.77
N VAL A 257 -4.64 0.77 -28.10
CA VAL A 257 -5.49 -0.37 -27.79
C VAL A 257 -5.20 -1.49 -28.80
N LEU A 258 -4.74 -2.62 -28.30
CA LEU A 258 -4.26 -3.73 -29.09
C LEU A 258 -5.01 -5.02 -28.73
N THR A 259 -5.40 -5.78 -29.76
CA THR A 259 -5.80 -7.17 -29.58
C THR A 259 -4.68 -8.07 -30.05
N GLY A 260 -4.06 -8.78 -29.10
CA GLY A 260 -2.86 -9.56 -29.40
C GLY A 260 -2.21 -10.19 -28.20
N LEU A 261 -0.91 -10.39 -28.29
CA LEU A 261 -0.05 -11.00 -27.28
C LEU A 261 1.07 -10.03 -26.90
N ARG A 262 1.31 -9.89 -25.60
CA ARG A 262 2.49 -9.23 -25.02
C ARG A 262 3.26 -10.22 -24.17
N ILE A 263 4.58 -10.15 -24.24
CA ILE A 263 5.50 -10.96 -23.42
C ILE A 263 6.61 -10.04 -22.98
N GLY A 264 7.06 -10.15 -21.74
CA GLY A 264 8.16 -9.33 -21.27
C GLY A 264 8.52 -9.56 -19.82
N THR A 265 9.48 -8.82 -19.37
CA THR A 265 9.95 -8.83 -17.97
C THR A 265 8.86 -8.32 -17.03
N ALA A 266 8.77 -8.97 -15.88
CA ALA A 266 7.85 -8.66 -14.79
C ALA A 266 8.65 -8.28 -13.55
N SER A 267 8.99 -7.01 -13.41
CA SER A 267 9.78 -6.50 -12.27
C SER A 267 9.06 -6.64 -10.92
N GLU A 268 7.73 -6.74 -10.93
CA GLU A 268 6.91 -7.00 -9.75
C GLU A 268 7.10 -8.41 -9.17
N TYR A 269 7.72 -9.33 -9.90
CA TYR A 269 8.00 -10.69 -9.41
C TYR A 269 9.30 -10.80 -8.62
N VAL A 270 10.10 -9.75 -8.59
CA VAL A 270 11.31 -9.70 -7.75
C VAL A 270 10.92 -9.55 -6.29
N ASP A 271 11.45 -10.40 -5.42
CA ASP A 271 11.23 -10.32 -3.97
C ASP A 271 12.02 -9.13 -3.39
N ARG A 272 11.32 -8.04 -3.15
CA ARG A 272 11.88 -6.79 -2.62
C ARG A 272 11.67 -6.65 -1.12
N SER A 273 11.47 -7.74 -0.40
CA SER A 273 11.22 -7.73 1.07
C SER A 273 12.36 -7.06 1.87
N TYR A 274 13.48 -6.76 1.24
CA TYR A 274 14.69 -6.19 1.87
C TYR A 274 15.17 -4.87 1.23
N GLY A 275 14.34 -4.23 0.39
CA GLY A 275 14.71 -2.98 -0.29
C GLY A 275 14.77 -1.77 0.66
N ASN A 276 15.77 -0.89 0.49
CA ASN A 276 16.04 0.28 1.34
C ASN A 276 15.27 1.55 0.94
N ARG A 277 14.25 1.48 0.13
CA ARG A 277 13.48 2.67 -0.29
C ARG A 277 12.29 2.87 0.61
N THR A 278 12.54 3.36 1.82
CA THR A 278 11.49 3.67 2.80
C THR A 278 11.41 5.16 3.03
N PHE A 279 10.18 5.68 3.07
CA PHE A 279 9.91 7.04 3.53
C PHE A 279 9.40 6.98 4.96
N ARG A 280 10.15 7.55 5.91
CA ARG A 280 9.78 7.55 7.32
C ARG A 280 8.82 8.68 7.62
N TYR A 281 7.69 8.35 8.26
CA TYR A 281 6.71 9.31 8.72
C TYR A 281 6.29 9.02 10.17
N TYR A 282 5.75 10.02 10.84
CA TYR A 282 5.29 9.92 12.20
C TYR A 282 3.76 9.91 12.27
N SER A 283 3.20 8.99 13.07
CA SER A 283 1.78 8.98 13.44
C SER A 283 1.64 9.08 14.96
N PRO A 284 0.92 10.06 15.52
CA PRO A 284 0.76 10.18 16.96
C PRO A 284 -0.14 9.10 17.58
N GLU A 285 -0.96 8.43 16.77
CA GLU A 285 -1.88 7.37 17.20
C GLU A 285 -2.04 6.31 16.11
N ASN A 286 -2.64 5.18 16.48
CA ASN A 286 -2.99 4.15 15.50
C ASN A 286 -4.03 4.69 14.51
N GLY A 287 -3.86 4.35 13.23
CA GLY A 287 -4.74 4.87 12.21
C GLY A 287 -4.48 4.28 10.84
N ARG A 288 -4.57 5.12 9.82
CA ARG A 288 -4.39 4.75 8.43
C ARG A 288 -3.51 5.77 7.71
N VAL A 289 -2.58 5.30 6.89
CA VAL A 289 -1.85 6.11 5.94
C VAL A 289 -2.47 5.95 4.55
N GLU A 290 -2.63 7.05 3.85
CA GLU A 290 -3.06 7.10 2.45
C GLU A 290 -2.00 7.83 1.64
N VAL A 291 -1.68 7.32 0.46
CA VAL A 291 -0.88 8.04 -0.53
C VAL A 291 -1.79 8.37 -1.70
N ARG A 292 -1.83 9.65 -2.06
CA ARG A 292 -2.67 10.15 -3.15
C ARG A 292 -1.84 10.80 -4.23
N ARG A 293 -2.18 10.53 -5.47
CA ARG A 293 -1.64 11.19 -6.65
C ARG A 293 -2.76 11.85 -7.40
N ASN A 294 -2.66 13.17 -7.63
CA ASN A 294 -3.70 13.95 -8.31
C ASN A 294 -5.12 13.74 -7.72
N GLY A 295 -5.20 13.67 -6.38
CA GLY A 295 -6.46 13.43 -5.67
C GLY A 295 -6.91 11.96 -5.60
N SER A 296 -6.40 11.09 -6.46
CA SER A 296 -6.70 9.65 -6.45
C SER A 296 -5.82 8.91 -5.46
N MET A 297 -6.43 8.05 -4.64
CA MET A 297 -5.69 7.21 -3.71
C MET A 297 -4.98 6.09 -4.47
N ILE A 298 -3.65 6.05 -4.36
CA ILE A 298 -2.79 5.05 -5.01
C ILE A 298 -2.28 3.99 -4.02
N TYR A 299 -2.34 4.28 -2.72
CA TYR A 299 -1.92 3.36 -1.67
C TYR A 299 -2.65 3.68 -0.36
N THR A 300 -2.91 2.64 0.43
CA THR A 300 -3.42 2.79 1.80
C THR A 300 -2.99 1.60 2.64
N SER A 301 -2.62 1.88 3.90
CA SER A 301 -2.27 0.88 4.89
C SER A 301 -2.66 1.34 6.29
N SER A 302 -2.76 0.43 7.23
CA SER A 302 -2.82 0.78 8.65
C SER A 302 -1.46 1.33 9.11
N THR A 303 -1.49 2.25 10.06
CA THR A 303 -0.29 2.81 10.67
C THR A 303 -0.39 2.69 12.19
N GLY A 304 0.72 2.34 12.83
CA GLY A 304 0.84 2.33 14.28
C GLY A 304 1.18 3.72 14.82
N ALA A 305 0.98 3.91 16.13
CA ALA A 305 1.52 5.09 16.81
C ALA A 305 3.06 5.06 16.80
N GLY A 306 3.69 6.21 16.54
CA GLY A 306 5.14 6.37 16.46
C GLY A 306 5.64 6.56 15.04
N TYR A 307 6.93 6.26 14.83
CA TYR A 307 7.55 6.29 13.50
C TYR A 307 7.19 5.05 12.71
N ASN A 308 6.77 5.26 11.47
CA ASN A 308 6.42 4.22 10.51
C ASN A 308 7.20 4.44 9.22
N ASP A 309 7.47 3.36 8.51
CA ASP A 309 8.19 3.39 7.24
C ASP A 309 7.23 3.01 6.09
N LEU A 310 7.10 3.90 5.11
CA LEU A 310 6.40 3.65 3.85
C LEU A 310 7.42 3.17 2.83
N ASN A 311 7.24 1.96 2.30
CA ASN A 311 8.04 1.50 1.18
C ASN A 311 7.56 2.14 -0.12
N LEU A 312 8.43 2.92 -0.75
CA LEU A 312 8.13 3.61 -2.01
C LEU A 312 8.08 2.66 -3.21
N ASP A 313 8.75 1.51 -3.14
CA ASP A 313 8.71 0.49 -4.20
C ASP A 313 7.34 -0.18 -4.34
N GLY A 314 6.52 -0.13 -3.28
CA GLY A 314 5.13 -0.59 -3.31
C GLY A 314 4.15 0.39 -3.97
N LEU A 315 4.59 1.58 -4.33
CA LEU A 315 3.76 2.58 -5.00
C LEU A 315 3.79 2.40 -6.52
N PRO A 316 2.77 2.88 -7.25
CA PRO A 316 2.78 2.88 -8.71
C PRO A 316 4.05 3.50 -9.25
N SER A 317 4.54 2.92 -10.33
CA SER A 317 5.76 3.36 -10.94
C SER A 317 5.65 4.75 -11.54
N GLY A 318 6.76 5.43 -11.55
CA GLY A 318 6.93 6.74 -12.15
C GLY A 318 7.68 7.68 -11.23
N ASN A 319 7.98 8.83 -11.77
CA ASN A 319 8.51 9.95 -11.01
C ASN A 319 7.38 10.98 -10.83
N TYR A 320 6.90 11.13 -9.62
CA TYR A 320 5.77 12.00 -9.35
C TYR A 320 5.75 12.47 -7.89
N THR A 321 5.08 13.58 -7.69
CA THR A 321 4.74 14.04 -6.36
C THR A 321 3.42 13.38 -5.93
N ALA A 322 3.40 12.84 -4.73
CA ALA A 322 2.22 12.29 -4.09
C ALA A 322 1.98 12.97 -2.74
N GLU A 323 0.75 12.92 -2.29
CA GLU A 323 0.36 13.40 -0.98
C GLU A 323 0.24 12.21 -0.03
N LEU A 324 1.04 12.19 1.02
CA LEU A 324 0.92 11.25 2.12
C LEU A 324 0.01 11.85 3.18
N ILE A 325 -1.08 11.16 3.50
CA ILE A 325 -2.08 11.57 4.47
C ILE A 325 -2.15 10.52 5.57
N VAL A 326 -1.92 10.94 6.80
CA VAL A 326 -2.14 10.10 7.99
C VAL A 326 -3.51 10.43 8.56
N ARG A 327 -4.32 9.39 8.79
CA ARG A 327 -5.66 9.51 9.40
C ARG A 327 -5.74 8.74 10.70
N SER A 328 -6.49 9.26 11.64
CA SER A 328 -6.88 8.56 12.87
C SER A 328 -7.75 7.32 12.58
N ALA A 329 -7.92 6.48 13.57
CA ALA A 329 -8.88 5.38 13.50
C ALA A 329 -10.32 5.87 13.26
N SER A 330 -10.65 7.10 13.70
CA SER A 330 -11.95 7.77 13.43
C SER A 330 -12.05 8.39 12.04
N GLY A 331 -10.96 8.34 11.22
CA GLY A 331 -10.94 8.87 9.86
C GLY A 331 -10.51 10.33 9.72
N ASN A 332 -10.27 11.04 10.81
CA ASN A 332 -9.79 12.43 10.79
C ASN A 332 -8.37 12.51 10.25
N ILE A 333 -8.05 13.55 9.50
CA ILE A 333 -6.70 13.78 9.01
C ILE A 333 -5.83 14.29 10.16
N ILE A 334 -4.77 13.55 10.47
CA ILE A 334 -3.78 13.90 11.48
C ILE A 334 -2.65 14.72 10.87
N SER A 335 -2.15 14.29 9.71
CA SER A 335 -1.08 14.99 9.00
C SER A 335 -1.20 14.83 7.50
N ARG A 336 -0.66 15.81 6.78
CA ARG A 336 -0.46 15.79 5.33
C ARG A 336 0.94 16.22 5.03
N GLN A 337 1.60 15.51 4.12
CA GLN A 337 2.90 15.92 3.62
C GLN A 337 3.06 15.52 2.16
N SER A 338 3.76 16.35 1.40
CA SER A 338 4.11 16.05 0.03
C SER A 338 5.34 15.14 0.02
N ILE A 339 5.25 14.04 -0.72
CA ILE A 339 6.36 13.12 -0.91
C ILE A 339 6.71 13.03 -2.39
N ILE A 340 7.98 12.93 -2.69
CA ILE A 340 8.46 12.68 -4.06
C ILE A 340 8.62 11.16 -4.18
N VAL A 341 7.84 10.57 -5.05
CA VAL A 341 7.96 9.17 -5.40
C VAL A 341 8.80 9.08 -6.66
N ASN A 342 10.01 8.57 -6.52
CA ASN A 342 10.88 8.23 -7.63
C ASN A 342 10.91 6.70 -7.77
N ASN A 343 9.80 6.15 -8.22
CA ASN A 343 9.63 4.73 -8.47
C ASN A 343 9.54 4.51 -9.99
N VAL A 344 10.66 4.73 -10.67
CA VAL A 344 10.73 4.49 -12.11
C VAL A 344 10.70 2.98 -12.33
N ASN A 345 9.75 2.54 -13.12
CA ASN A 345 9.50 1.15 -13.42
C ASN A 345 10.71 0.44 -14.00
N GLY A 346 10.95 -0.72 -13.47
CA GLY A 346 12.14 -1.49 -13.72
C GLY A 346 13.33 -0.77 -13.11
N SER A 347 13.99 -1.36 -12.16
CA SER A 347 15.25 -0.81 -11.70
C SER A 347 16.09 -0.47 -12.94
N VAL A 348 16.54 0.77 -13.05
CA VAL A 348 17.51 1.14 -14.11
C VAL A 348 18.75 0.24 -14.05
N ASN A 349 18.92 -0.51 -12.98
CA ASN A 349 19.99 -1.46 -12.72
C ASN A 349 19.64 -2.89 -13.16
N GLU A 350 18.44 -3.14 -13.74
CA GLU A 350 18.02 -4.45 -14.18
C GLU A 350 17.89 -4.53 -15.70
N PHE A 351 18.19 -5.70 -16.26
CA PHE A 351 17.85 -5.99 -17.65
C PHE A 351 16.35 -6.21 -17.78
N ALA A 352 15.73 -5.49 -18.70
CA ALA A 352 14.32 -5.61 -19.00
C ALA A 352 14.07 -5.69 -20.50
N TRP A 353 13.08 -6.47 -20.91
CA TRP A 353 12.72 -6.61 -22.32
C TRP A 353 11.22 -6.81 -22.49
N HIS A 354 10.71 -6.49 -23.66
CA HIS A 354 9.34 -6.77 -24.06
C HIS A 354 9.26 -7.11 -25.55
N LEU A 355 8.25 -7.87 -25.88
CA LEU A 355 7.80 -8.13 -27.24
C LEU A 355 6.29 -8.15 -27.25
N PHE A 356 5.67 -7.47 -28.20
CA PHE A 356 4.25 -7.63 -28.43
C PHE A 356 3.91 -7.66 -29.92
N GLY A 357 2.79 -8.33 -30.25
CA GLY A 357 2.25 -8.37 -31.59
C GLY A 357 0.73 -8.50 -31.54
N GLY A 358 0.04 -7.82 -32.45
CA GLY A 358 -1.41 -7.83 -32.49
C GLY A 358 -1.99 -6.94 -33.59
N ARG A 359 -3.26 -6.61 -33.42
CA ARG A 359 -3.97 -5.62 -34.25
C ARG A 359 -4.37 -4.43 -33.40
N SER A 360 -4.19 -3.23 -33.90
CA SER A 360 -4.70 -2.02 -33.29
C SER A 360 -6.22 -1.94 -33.41
N SER A 361 -6.91 -1.57 -32.34
CA SER A 361 -8.36 -1.38 -32.34
C SER A 361 -8.74 0.08 -32.61
N ASP A 362 -7.91 1.02 -32.16
CA ASP A 362 -8.13 2.45 -32.25
C ASP A 362 -6.83 3.20 -32.59
N SER A 363 -6.94 4.39 -33.16
CA SER A 363 -5.80 5.26 -33.39
C SER A 363 -5.38 5.92 -32.07
N TYR A 364 -4.12 5.80 -31.71
CA TYR A 364 -3.53 6.48 -30.59
C TYR A 364 -2.11 6.95 -30.88
N GLY A 365 -1.83 8.22 -30.64
CA GLY A 365 -0.51 8.78 -30.85
C GLY A 365 0.01 8.60 -32.27
N TYR A 366 0.98 7.72 -32.45
CA TYR A 366 1.59 7.42 -33.75
C TYR A 366 0.99 6.18 -34.43
N VAL A 367 0.08 5.48 -33.79
CA VAL A 367 -0.57 4.30 -34.38
C VAL A 367 -1.71 4.80 -35.27
N PRO A 368 -1.57 4.70 -36.60
CA PRO A 368 -2.63 5.07 -37.49
C PRO A 368 -3.75 4.05 -37.38
N THR A 369 -4.95 4.51 -37.34
CA THR A 369 -6.27 3.86 -37.34
C THR A 369 -6.41 2.35 -37.08
N ALA A 370 -7.65 1.98 -36.79
CA ALA A 370 -8.08 0.62 -36.49
C ALA A 370 -7.60 -0.44 -37.52
N ASP A 371 -7.43 -1.65 -37.03
CA ASP A 371 -7.18 -2.89 -37.80
C ASP A 371 -5.80 -2.99 -38.49
N LYS A 372 -4.79 -2.25 -38.05
CA LYS A 372 -3.43 -2.46 -38.54
C LYS A 372 -2.71 -3.52 -37.71
N LYS A 373 -1.91 -4.34 -38.35
CA LYS A 373 -0.96 -5.24 -37.67
C LYS A 373 0.13 -4.40 -37.01
N VAL A 374 0.38 -4.66 -35.74
CA VAL A 374 1.40 -3.99 -34.94
C VAL A 374 2.34 -5.06 -34.38
N ILE A 375 3.62 -4.80 -34.47
CA ILE A 375 4.65 -5.57 -33.79
C ILE A 375 5.64 -4.59 -33.16
N GLU A 376 6.08 -4.87 -31.94
CA GLU A 376 7.09 -4.06 -31.24
C GLU A 376 7.94 -4.96 -30.37
N GLY A 377 9.21 -4.64 -30.26
CA GLY A 377 10.12 -5.21 -29.28
C GLY A 377 11.07 -4.16 -28.77
N GLY A 378 11.51 -4.30 -27.53
CA GLY A 378 12.47 -3.41 -26.92
C GLY A 378 13.17 -4.06 -25.74
N PHE A 379 14.31 -3.50 -25.38
CA PHE A 379 15.07 -3.95 -24.23
C PHE A 379 15.80 -2.78 -23.58
N GLN A 380 16.05 -2.93 -22.30
CA GLN A 380 16.84 -2.05 -21.46
C GLN A 380 18.03 -2.80 -20.92
N VAL A 381 19.19 -2.16 -20.92
CA VAL A 381 20.44 -2.70 -20.37
C VAL A 381 20.99 -1.74 -19.33
N PRO A 382 21.29 -2.18 -18.10
CA PRO A 382 22.00 -1.37 -17.14
C PRO A 382 23.40 -1.05 -17.68
N PHE A 383 23.81 0.22 -17.57
CA PHE A 383 25.09 0.70 -18.13
C PHE A 383 26.04 1.19 -17.04
N LEU A 384 25.55 1.99 -16.10
CA LEU A 384 26.25 2.49 -14.92
C LEU A 384 25.30 2.42 -13.74
N THR A 385 25.81 2.65 -12.53
CA THR A 385 24.98 2.76 -11.33
C THR A 385 23.86 3.78 -11.56
N ASN A 386 22.62 3.36 -11.39
CA ASN A 386 21.43 4.17 -11.61
C ASN A 386 21.22 4.66 -13.07
N THR A 387 21.87 4.02 -14.05
CA THR A 387 21.76 4.41 -15.46
C THR A 387 21.48 3.19 -16.32
N ALA A 388 20.49 3.31 -17.20
CA ALA A 388 20.18 2.30 -18.21
C ALA A 388 20.12 2.91 -19.61
N LEU A 389 20.57 2.15 -20.58
CA LEU A 389 20.32 2.40 -21.99
C LEU A 389 19.13 1.55 -22.45
N PHE A 390 18.28 2.10 -23.28
CA PHE A 390 17.17 1.36 -23.85
C PHE A 390 17.12 1.50 -25.38
N PHE A 391 16.62 0.45 -26.01
CA PHE A 391 16.45 0.33 -27.44
C PHE A 391 15.10 -0.28 -27.75
N GLY A 392 14.44 0.22 -28.76
CA GLY A 392 13.15 -0.29 -29.19
C GLY A 392 12.98 -0.21 -30.69
N GLY A 393 12.17 -1.08 -31.24
CA GLY A 393 11.83 -1.06 -32.64
C GLY A 393 10.49 -1.75 -32.89
N GLY A 394 9.78 -1.31 -33.91
CA GLY A 394 8.47 -1.86 -34.22
C GLY A 394 7.98 -1.46 -35.59
N ALA A 395 6.82 -1.98 -35.93
CA ALA A 395 6.13 -1.64 -37.17
C ALA A 395 4.62 -1.61 -36.98
N VAL A 396 3.96 -0.71 -37.70
CA VAL A 396 2.52 -0.62 -37.87
C VAL A 396 2.18 -0.74 -39.36
N GLY A 397 1.60 -1.85 -39.75
CA GLY A 397 1.44 -2.20 -41.17
C GLY A 397 2.78 -2.22 -41.90
N SER A 398 2.98 -1.30 -42.83
CA SER A 398 4.24 -1.14 -43.59
C SER A 398 5.15 -0.04 -43.06
N LEU A 399 4.82 0.59 -41.94
CA LEU A 399 5.58 1.70 -41.37
C LEU A 399 6.45 1.18 -40.23
N GLY A 400 7.77 1.28 -40.39
CA GLY A 400 8.74 0.88 -39.36
C GLY A 400 9.18 2.08 -38.52
N VAL A 401 9.52 1.82 -37.24
CA VAL A 401 10.05 2.82 -36.30
C VAL A 401 11.10 2.16 -35.39
N ALA A 402 12.10 2.96 -35.00
CA ALA A 402 13.12 2.56 -34.03
C ALA A 402 13.38 3.69 -33.06
N SER A 403 13.80 3.36 -31.88
CA SER A 403 14.17 4.32 -30.82
C SER A 403 15.33 3.84 -29.99
N SER A 404 16.02 4.81 -29.39
CA SER A 404 17.02 4.56 -28.36
C SER A 404 16.97 5.68 -27.33
N GLY A 405 17.53 5.43 -26.16
CA GLY A 405 17.56 6.46 -25.13
C GLY A 405 18.32 6.05 -23.89
N ILE A 406 18.27 6.92 -22.90
CA ILE A 406 18.93 6.77 -21.61
C ILE A 406 17.98 7.13 -20.49
N ASN A 407 18.00 6.35 -19.43
CA ASN A 407 17.35 6.62 -18.16
C ASN A 407 18.40 6.72 -17.07
N TYR A 408 18.35 7.77 -16.29
CA TYR A 408 19.13 7.93 -15.06
C TYR A 408 18.15 8.22 -13.89
N ALA A 409 18.29 7.48 -12.80
CA ALA A 409 17.46 7.60 -11.61
C ALA A 409 18.32 7.74 -10.37
N GLY A 410 18.69 8.97 -10.00
CA GLY A 410 19.37 9.30 -8.75
C GLY A 410 18.39 9.84 -7.69
N GLU A 411 18.89 10.03 -6.48
CA GLU A 411 18.07 10.52 -5.35
C GLU A 411 17.51 11.93 -5.55
N VAL A 412 18.28 12.81 -6.16
CA VAL A 412 17.94 14.23 -6.36
C VAL A 412 17.61 14.54 -7.81
N LEU A 413 18.30 13.85 -8.73
CA LEU A 413 18.17 14.04 -10.18
C LEU A 413 17.63 12.77 -10.83
N SER A 414 16.60 12.91 -11.66
CA SER A 414 16.27 11.89 -12.65
C SER A 414 16.23 12.50 -14.05
N LEU A 415 16.66 11.71 -15.02
CA LEU A 415 16.74 12.08 -16.43
C LEU A 415 16.23 10.93 -17.29
N THR A 416 15.33 11.25 -18.19
CA THR A 416 15.00 10.36 -19.31
C THR A 416 15.20 11.13 -20.60
N ALA A 417 15.92 10.53 -21.55
CA ALA A 417 16.04 11.09 -22.90
C ALA A 417 15.83 9.96 -23.91
N LYS A 418 14.96 10.19 -24.88
CA LYS A 418 14.58 9.23 -25.92
C LYS A 418 14.59 9.93 -27.27
N LEU A 419 15.16 9.27 -28.25
CA LEU A 419 15.14 9.70 -29.62
C LEU A 419 14.74 8.55 -30.53
N GLY A 420 14.05 8.85 -31.61
CA GLY A 420 13.62 7.83 -32.53
C GLY A 420 13.30 8.38 -33.91
N GLY A 421 13.21 7.47 -34.82
CA GLY A 421 12.90 7.76 -36.21
C GLY A 421 12.29 6.58 -36.93
N GLY A 422 11.63 6.82 -38.03
CA GLY A 422 10.97 5.76 -38.77
C GLY A 422 10.69 6.14 -40.21
N SER A 423 9.96 5.25 -40.85
CA SER A 423 9.45 5.43 -42.23
C SER A 423 8.69 6.75 -42.34
N ASP A 424 8.59 7.26 -43.53
CA ASP A 424 7.80 8.46 -43.85
C ASP A 424 8.12 9.68 -42.98
N SER A 425 9.42 9.95 -42.80
CA SER A 425 9.96 11.12 -42.10
C SER A 425 9.56 11.20 -40.61
N LEU A 426 9.12 10.09 -40.00
CA LEU A 426 8.86 10.08 -38.56
C LEU A 426 10.16 10.36 -37.82
N ARG A 427 10.13 11.35 -36.96
CA ARG A 427 11.19 11.64 -35.97
C ARG A 427 10.54 12.10 -34.69
N TYR A 428 11.06 11.64 -33.57
CA TYR A 428 10.62 12.11 -32.27
C TYR A 428 11.78 12.20 -31.28
N TYR A 429 11.66 13.17 -30.39
CA TYR A 429 12.59 13.46 -29.32
C TYR A 429 11.77 13.67 -28.06
N GLU A 430 12.06 12.95 -27.03
CA GLU A 430 11.43 13.08 -25.72
C GLU A 430 12.53 13.23 -24.68
N SER A 431 12.44 14.22 -23.81
CA SER A 431 13.31 14.30 -22.65
C SER A 431 12.55 14.82 -21.44
N SER A 432 12.90 14.30 -20.29
CA SER A 432 12.41 14.80 -19.01
C SER A 432 13.56 14.83 -18.02
N ILE A 433 13.65 15.91 -17.28
CA ILE A 433 14.62 16.14 -16.21
C ILE A 433 13.82 16.50 -14.98
N PHE A 434 14.14 15.85 -13.88
CA PHE A 434 13.59 16.13 -12.57
C PHE A 434 14.72 16.42 -11.60
N LEU A 435 14.73 17.59 -10.98
CA LEU A 435 15.78 18.02 -10.06
C LEU A 435 15.11 18.74 -8.87
N GLY A 436 14.97 18.02 -7.76
CA GLY A 436 14.26 18.53 -6.59
C GLY A 436 12.85 19.00 -6.98
N GLY A 437 12.54 20.28 -6.78
CA GLY A 437 11.26 20.87 -7.14
C GLY A 437 11.11 21.26 -8.61
N LEU A 438 12.20 21.18 -9.42
CA LEU A 438 12.20 21.57 -10.85
C LEU A 438 11.92 20.36 -11.73
N SER A 439 10.94 20.47 -12.61
CA SER A 439 10.69 19.52 -13.69
C SER A 439 10.76 20.21 -15.05
N LEU A 440 11.54 19.62 -15.95
CA LEU A 440 11.66 20.06 -17.34
C LEU A 440 11.22 18.92 -18.24
N SER A 441 10.38 19.18 -19.24
CA SER A 441 10.07 18.19 -20.27
C SER A 441 10.12 18.85 -21.66
N TYR A 442 10.62 18.11 -22.60
CA TYR A 442 10.66 18.50 -24.00
C TYR A 442 10.25 17.32 -24.87
N ASN A 443 9.22 17.55 -25.70
CA ASN A 443 8.77 16.57 -26.68
C ASN A 443 8.68 17.24 -28.05
N LYS A 444 9.19 16.55 -29.05
CA LYS A 444 9.05 16.96 -30.45
C LYS A 444 8.81 15.75 -31.32
N THR A 445 7.75 15.79 -32.08
CA THR A 445 7.40 14.78 -33.05
C THR A 445 7.15 15.40 -34.41
N THR A 446 7.70 14.79 -35.43
CA THR A 446 7.39 15.11 -36.84
C THR A 446 7.05 13.84 -37.57
N SER A 447 6.05 13.82 -38.42
CA SER A 447 5.66 12.66 -39.22
C SER A 447 5.17 13.09 -40.60
N GLY A 448 5.30 12.20 -41.56
CA GLY A 448 4.71 12.30 -42.88
C GLY A 448 3.25 11.90 -42.94
N GLU A 449 2.66 11.90 -44.10
CA GLU A 449 1.25 11.68 -44.34
C GLU A 449 0.78 10.25 -44.02
N ARG A 450 1.67 9.26 -44.19
CA ARG A 450 1.35 7.87 -43.94
C ARG A 450 1.14 7.54 -42.46
N TRP A 451 1.67 8.37 -41.55
CA TRP A 451 1.45 8.28 -40.10
C TRP A 451 0.17 9.01 -39.67
N THR A 452 -0.44 9.80 -40.56
CA THR A 452 -1.62 10.61 -40.31
C THR A 452 -2.79 10.16 -41.18
N GLU A 453 -3.08 8.88 -41.21
CA GLU A 453 -4.07 8.24 -42.09
C GLU A 453 -5.35 9.09 -42.30
N GLY A 454 -5.70 9.35 -43.57
CA GLY A 454 -6.86 10.15 -43.91
C GLY A 454 -6.65 11.68 -43.85
N GLN A 455 -5.46 12.16 -43.49
CA GLN A 455 -5.13 13.58 -43.42
C GLN A 455 -4.01 13.89 -44.42
N GLN A 456 -4.15 14.93 -45.21
CA GLN A 456 -3.11 15.36 -46.13
C GLN A 456 -2.15 16.33 -45.43
N GLY A 457 -0.84 16.01 -45.47
CA GLY A 457 0.21 16.91 -44.98
C GLY A 457 1.03 16.33 -43.81
N LYS A 458 2.10 17.02 -43.51
CA LYS A 458 3.02 16.67 -42.42
C LYS A 458 2.45 17.15 -41.07
N ARG A 459 2.60 16.32 -40.07
CA ARG A 459 2.33 16.69 -38.68
C ARG A 459 3.63 17.08 -37.98
N SER A 460 3.59 18.14 -37.19
CA SER A 460 4.70 18.57 -36.35
C SER A 460 4.16 19.05 -35.02
N ASP A 461 4.48 18.33 -33.95
CA ASP A 461 4.11 18.70 -32.60
C ASP A 461 5.37 18.96 -31.80
N THR A 462 5.43 20.08 -31.10
CA THR A 462 6.53 20.43 -30.20
C THR A 462 5.93 20.93 -28.90
N SER A 463 6.37 20.37 -27.77
CA SER A 463 6.03 20.89 -26.46
C SER A 463 7.27 21.03 -25.60
N PHE A 464 7.33 22.09 -24.82
CA PHE A 464 8.31 22.28 -23.77
C PHE A 464 7.58 22.74 -22.50
N THR A 465 7.87 22.09 -21.41
CA THR A 465 7.30 22.44 -20.10
C THR A 465 8.43 22.58 -19.09
N ALA A 466 8.42 23.68 -18.36
CA ALA A 466 9.30 23.89 -17.22
C ALA A 466 8.44 24.26 -16.01
N ASN A 467 8.45 23.45 -14.97
CA ASN A 467 7.68 23.67 -13.75
C ASN A 467 8.62 23.65 -12.55
N TYR A 468 8.37 24.58 -11.64
CA TYR A 468 9.03 24.62 -10.35
C TYR A 468 7.98 24.63 -9.24
N ASN A 469 8.09 23.72 -8.30
CA ASN A 469 7.21 23.62 -7.16
C ASN A 469 8.06 23.50 -5.89
N THR A 470 7.79 24.32 -4.89
CA THR A 470 8.48 24.28 -3.61
C THR A 470 7.57 24.71 -2.47
N THR A 471 7.81 24.14 -1.32
CA THR A 471 7.23 24.58 -0.04
C THR A 471 8.26 25.46 0.65
N LEU A 472 7.91 26.73 0.87
CA LEU A 472 8.77 27.67 1.55
C LEU A 472 8.66 27.54 3.07
N THR A 473 7.46 27.21 3.55
CA THR A 473 7.17 26.88 4.95
C THR A 473 6.08 25.82 4.98
N ASP A 474 5.79 25.23 6.14
CA ASP A 474 4.69 24.26 6.29
C ASP A 474 3.33 24.81 5.85
N ALA A 475 3.18 26.14 5.84
CA ALA A 475 1.96 26.84 5.46
C ALA A 475 1.97 27.41 4.03
N LEU A 476 3.14 27.61 3.43
CA LEU A 476 3.30 28.36 2.17
C LEU A 476 3.97 27.52 1.10
N SER A 477 3.27 27.32 -0.01
CA SER A 477 3.82 26.68 -1.20
C SER A 477 3.74 27.63 -2.42
N VAL A 478 4.73 27.52 -3.27
CA VAL A 478 4.82 28.29 -4.51
C VAL A 478 5.06 27.34 -5.67
N ASN A 479 4.32 27.57 -6.74
CA ASN A 479 4.42 26.78 -7.95
C ASN A 479 4.41 27.74 -9.13
N GLY A 480 5.28 27.52 -10.11
CA GLY A 480 5.31 28.33 -11.31
C GLY A 480 5.91 27.56 -12.48
N GLY A 481 5.60 28.01 -13.69
CA GLY A 481 6.10 27.32 -14.85
C GLY A 481 5.91 28.07 -16.15
N TYR A 482 6.52 27.49 -17.16
CA TYR A 482 6.46 27.89 -18.54
C TYR A 482 6.01 26.72 -19.40
N LEU A 483 5.04 26.96 -20.26
CA LEU A 483 4.54 26.00 -21.24
C LEU A 483 4.67 26.58 -22.63
N TYR A 484 5.32 25.83 -23.51
CA TYR A 484 5.37 26.09 -24.94
C TYR A 484 4.78 24.90 -25.69
N THR A 485 3.84 25.17 -26.58
CA THR A 485 3.25 24.16 -27.46
C THR A 485 3.15 24.74 -28.86
N ALA A 486 3.68 24.03 -29.81
CA ALA A 486 3.55 24.36 -31.23
C ALA A 486 3.09 23.13 -31.99
N ASN A 487 1.90 23.19 -32.54
CA ASN A 487 1.28 22.12 -33.28
C ASN A 487 1.01 22.55 -34.70
N GLN A 488 1.42 21.71 -35.63
CA GLN A 488 1.02 21.82 -37.04
C GLN A 488 0.22 20.56 -37.37
N SER A 489 -1.09 20.73 -37.44
CA SER A 489 -1.98 19.61 -37.82
C SER A 489 -2.11 19.55 -39.35
N PRO A 490 -2.18 18.33 -39.92
CA PRO A 490 -2.50 18.17 -41.33
C PRO A 490 -3.92 18.64 -41.65
N LEU A 491 -4.16 18.91 -42.92
CA LEU A 491 -5.49 19.25 -43.44
C LEU A 491 -6.45 18.06 -43.23
N ILE A 492 -7.54 18.30 -42.51
CA ILE A 492 -8.67 17.38 -42.47
C ILE A 492 -9.56 17.75 -43.67
N LEU A 493 -9.59 16.89 -44.69
CA LEU A 493 -10.59 17.00 -45.74
C LEU A 493 -11.90 16.43 -45.16
N THR A 494 -12.66 17.25 -44.49
CA THR A 494 -14.05 16.86 -44.13
C THR A 494 -14.85 16.72 -45.44
N GLY A 495 -15.48 15.60 -45.57
CA GLY A 495 -16.10 15.03 -46.74
C GLY A 495 -16.72 15.98 -47.77
N ILE A 496 -16.50 15.60 -49.00
CA ILE A 496 -17.18 16.17 -50.16
C ILE A 496 -18.67 16.01 -49.94
N ASP A 497 -19.33 17.12 -49.60
CA ASP A 497 -20.79 17.16 -49.75
C ASP A 497 -21.09 17.13 -51.26
N ARG A 498 -21.62 15.98 -51.69
CA ARG A 498 -21.87 15.71 -53.12
C ARG A 498 -22.82 16.69 -53.79
N ASP A 499 -23.54 17.49 -53.01
CA ASP A 499 -24.61 18.35 -53.56
C ASP A 499 -24.27 19.82 -53.59
N ASN A 500 -23.13 20.29 -53.07
CA ASN A 500 -22.72 21.71 -53.14
C ASN A 500 -21.29 21.87 -53.59
N ASN A 501 -21.13 22.24 -54.80
CA ASN A 501 -19.90 22.59 -55.52
C ASN A 501 -19.18 23.87 -54.98
N LEU A 502 -19.20 24.15 -53.72
CA LEU A 502 -18.50 25.26 -53.09
C LEU A 502 -17.36 24.75 -52.21
N PHE A 503 -16.20 24.53 -52.85
CA PHE A 503 -14.94 24.53 -52.15
C PHE A 503 -14.76 25.87 -51.48
N ASN A 504 -15.00 25.97 -50.21
CA ASN A 504 -14.55 27.09 -49.42
C ASN A 504 -13.04 26.91 -49.20
N GLU A 505 -12.23 27.50 -50.08
CA GLU A 505 -10.77 27.54 -50.04
C GLU A 505 -10.22 28.12 -48.72
N ARG A 506 -11.07 28.66 -47.85
CA ARG A 506 -10.72 29.24 -46.57
C ARG A 506 -10.47 28.22 -45.46
N ASP A 507 -11.03 27.04 -45.51
CA ASP A 507 -10.89 26.06 -44.44
C ASP A 507 -9.76 25.04 -44.68
N SER A 508 -9.07 25.14 -45.79
CA SER A 508 -8.00 24.23 -46.20
C SER A 508 -6.61 24.59 -45.71
N ARG A 509 -6.44 25.54 -44.78
CA ARG A 509 -5.14 25.86 -44.22
C ARG A 509 -4.83 24.92 -43.07
N ALA A 510 -3.70 24.18 -43.15
CA ALA A 510 -3.10 23.46 -42.03
C ALA A 510 -3.08 24.38 -40.80
N SER A 511 -3.82 24.06 -39.79
CA SER A 511 -3.87 24.90 -38.61
C SER A 511 -2.53 24.83 -37.89
N ARG A 512 -1.84 25.96 -37.83
CA ARG A 512 -0.67 26.12 -36.98
C ARG A 512 -1.11 26.81 -35.71
N TYR A 513 -0.94 26.10 -34.64
CA TYR A 513 -1.23 26.59 -33.30
C TYR A 513 0.05 26.69 -32.51
N ASN A 514 0.35 27.87 -32.00
CA ASN A 514 1.54 28.09 -31.17
C ASN A 514 1.12 28.86 -29.92
N THR A 515 1.24 28.20 -28.78
CA THR A 515 0.98 28.84 -27.50
C THR A 515 2.25 28.89 -26.66
N ARG A 516 2.41 29.98 -25.97
CA ARG A 516 3.45 30.18 -24.95
C ARG A 516 2.78 30.76 -23.74
N SER A 517 2.84 30.06 -22.63
CA SER A 517 2.23 30.58 -21.41
C SER A 517 3.20 30.49 -20.24
N VAL A 518 3.08 31.46 -19.35
CA VAL A 518 3.71 31.43 -18.03
C VAL A 518 2.63 31.44 -16.98
N TYR A 519 2.86 30.73 -15.92
CA TYR A 519 1.97 30.77 -14.77
C TYR A 519 2.76 30.80 -13.46
N ALA A 520 2.16 31.40 -12.45
CA ALA A 520 2.67 31.40 -11.10
C ALA A 520 1.50 31.27 -10.13
N ASN A 521 1.62 30.43 -9.13
CA ASN A 521 0.61 30.23 -8.10
C ASN A 521 1.27 30.25 -6.73
N ILE A 522 0.56 30.80 -5.78
CA ILE A 522 0.93 30.83 -4.37
C ILE A 522 -0.23 30.26 -3.58
N PHE A 523 0.04 29.30 -2.71
CA PHE A 523 -0.92 28.69 -1.81
C PHE A 523 -0.44 28.87 -0.39
N TYR A 524 -1.32 29.40 0.43
CA TYR A 524 -1.09 29.56 1.86
C TYR A 524 -2.20 28.87 2.63
N THR A 525 -1.84 28.04 3.60
CA THR A 525 -2.79 27.36 4.50
C THR A 525 -2.36 27.58 5.94
N ALA A 526 -3.14 28.35 6.68
CA ALA A 526 -2.91 28.57 8.10
C ALA A 526 -3.28 27.34 8.94
N GLY A 527 -2.72 27.23 10.14
CA GLY A 527 -2.97 26.08 11.05
C GLY A 527 -4.44 25.91 11.50
N ASN A 528 -5.27 26.94 11.36
CA ASN A 528 -6.73 26.88 11.58
C ASN A 528 -7.53 26.46 10.35
N GLY A 529 -6.86 26.04 9.25
CA GLY A 529 -7.49 25.59 8.01
C GLY A 529 -7.88 26.68 7.03
N ILE A 530 -7.68 27.95 7.34
CA ILE A 530 -7.87 29.04 6.38
C ILE A 530 -6.87 28.87 5.24
N SER A 531 -7.34 28.85 4.00
CA SER A 531 -6.49 28.77 2.82
C SER A 531 -6.71 29.97 1.90
N ILE A 532 -5.61 30.44 1.33
CA ILE A 532 -5.60 31.55 0.37
C ILE A 532 -4.76 31.07 -0.81
N TYR A 533 -5.26 31.34 -2.01
CA TYR A 533 -4.48 31.13 -3.22
C TYR A 533 -4.48 32.38 -4.10
N ALA A 534 -3.36 32.60 -4.76
CA ALA A 534 -3.23 33.58 -5.81
C ALA A 534 -2.53 32.93 -7.00
N GLY A 535 -3.07 33.13 -8.17
CA GLY A 535 -2.53 32.60 -9.40
C GLY A 535 -2.53 33.64 -10.53
N MET A 536 -1.54 33.53 -11.38
CA MET A 536 -1.45 34.32 -12.60
C MET A 536 -1.09 33.40 -13.75
N ASN A 537 -1.78 33.56 -14.87
CA ASN A 537 -1.48 32.90 -16.13
C ASN A 537 -1.48 33.91 -17.24
N LYS A 538 -0.43 33.88 -18.05
CA LYS A 538 -0.33 34.72 -19.24
C LYS A 538 0.12 33.93 -20.44
N GLU A 539 -0.66 33.98 -21.50
CA GLU A 539 -0.24 33.52 -22.81
C GLU A 539 0.58 34.61 -23.50
N LEU A 540 1.84 34.29 -23.84
CA LEU A 540 2.80 35.26 -24.39
C LEU A 540 2.57 35.57 -25.89
N SER A 541 1.70 34.84 -26.54
CA SER A 541 1.36 34.98 -27.97
C SER A 541 0.33 36.08 -28.25
N GLY A 542 0.04 36.96 -27.30
CA GLY A 542 -0.81 38.12 -27.47
C GLY A 542 -2.17 38.03 -26.77
N SER A 543 -2.47 36.92 -26.10
CA SER A 543 -3.68 36.81 -25.29
C SER A 543 -3.57 37.60 -23.99
N PRO A 544 -4.70 38.06 -23.44
CA PRO A 544 -4.73 38.74 -22.16
C PRO A 544 -4.18 37.86 -21.02
N TYR A 545 -3.64 38.48 -19.98
CA TYR A 545 -3.31 37.74 -18.76
C TYR A 545 -4.56 37.48 -17.94
N ASN A 546 -4.51 36.36 -17.20
CA ASN A 546 -5.54 35.99 -16.25
C ASN A 546 -4.94 35.98 -14.84
N VAL A 547 -5.64 36.59 -13.90
CA VAL A 547 -5.32 36.52 -12.47
C VAL A 547 -6.45 35.82 -11.74
N SER A 548 -6.12 34.90 -10.88
CA SER A 548 -7.06 34.23 -9.98
C SER A 548 -6.66 34.50 -8.53
N LEU A 549 -7.64 34.85 -7.74
CA LEU A 549 -7.52 35.05 -6.29
C LEU A 549 -8.63 34.26 -5.61
N GLY A 550 -8.32 33.63 -4.51
CA GLY A 550 -9.35 32.95 -3.76
C GLY A 550 -8.95 32.69 -2.33
N PHE A 551 -9.97 32.49 -1.52
CA PHE A 551 -9.79 32.07 -0.15
C PHE A 551 -10.86 31.04 0.25
N SER A 552 -10.57 30.28 1.28
CA SER A 552 -11.49 29.35 1.92
C SER A 552 -11.32 29.43 3.44
N ILE A 553 -12.41 29.60 4.15
CA ILE A 553 -12.46 29.79 5.59
C ILE A 553 -13.39 28.72 6.18
N PRO A 554 -12.84 27.69 6.81
CA PRO A 554 -13.63 26.71 7.54
C PRO A 554 -14.12 27.31 8.87
N LEU A 555 -15.40 27.13 9.18
CA LEU A 555 -16.06 27.59 10.39
C LEU A 555 -16.76 26.42 11.08
N PHE A 556 -17.00 26.56 12.39
CA PHE A 556 -17.78 25.59 13.18
C PHE A 556 -17.26 24.14 13.04
N ASN A 557 -15.96 23.95 13.27
CA ASN A 557 -15.29 22.64 13.12
C ASN A 557 -15.49 22.04 11.72
N ASN A 558 -15.28 22.83 10.69
CA ASN A 558 -15.43 22.47 9.27
C ASN A 558 -16.87 22.12 8.81
N LYS A 559 -17.88 22.41 9.62
CA LYS A 559 -19.28 22.24 9.19
C LYS A 559 -19.70 23.27 8.16
N VAL A 560 -19.19 24.49 8.25
CA VAL A 560 -19.43 25.56 7.29
C VAL A 560 -18.11 25.93 6.66
N ASN A 561 -18.10 26.07 5.34
CA ASN A 561 -16.96 26.59 4.60
C ASN A 561 -17.40 27.80 3.77
N LEU A 562 -16.77 28.92 3.99
CA LEU A 562 -16.96 30.12 3.16
C LEU A 562 -15.79 30.22 2.20
N SER A 563 -16.07 30.28 0.92
CA SER A 563 -15.04 30.42 -0.11
C SER A 563 -15.39 31.51 -1.10
N ASN A 564 -14.36 32.12 -1.63
CA ASN A 564 -14.46 33.05 -2.75
C ASN A 564 -13.40 32.70 -3.78
N SER A 565 -13.76 32.83 -5.04
CA SER A 565 -12.81 32.81 -6.13
C SER A 565 -13.11 33.96 -7.09
N THR A 566 -12.08 34.69 -7.44
CA THR A 566 -12.17 35.84 -8.36
C THR A 566 -11.21 35.62 -9.52
N TYR A 567 -11.70 35.75 -10.72
CA TYR A 567 -10.92 35.69 -11.94
C TYR A 567 -10.97 37.06 -12.63
N TYR A 568 -9.82 37.55 -13.02
CA TYR A 568 -9.67 38.74 -13.80
C TYR A 568 -8.93 38.43 -15.09
N THR A 569 -9.49 38.81 -16.21
CA THR A 569 -8.84 38.74 -17.52
C THR A 569 -8.57 40.14 -18.01
N GLU A 570 -7.35 40.42 -18.49
CA GLU A 570 -6.94 41.72 -19.03
C GLU A 570 -7.92 42.24 -20.11
N GLY A 571 -8.40 43.47 -19.95
CA GLY A 571 -9.41 44.04 -20.83
C GLY A 571 -10.84 43.53 -20.62
N GLY A 572 -11.05 42.56 -19.72
CA GLY A 572 -12.37 42.07 -19.36
C GLY A 572 -12.85 42.56 -18.00
N LYS A 573 -14.06 42.15 -17.63
CA LYS A 573 -14.56 42.38 -16.29
C LYS A 573 -14.11 41.25 -15.37
N ALA A 574 -13.85 41.59 -14.12
CA ALA A 574 -13.62 40.57 -13.11
C ALA A 574 -14.89 39.70 -12.90
N THR A 575 -14.73 38.40 -12.87
CA THR A 575 -15.76 37.47 -12.47
C THR A 575 -15.43 36.94 -11.08
N SER A 576 -16.39 36.96 -10.19
CA SER A 576 -16.21 36.48 -8.82
C SER A 576 -17.33 35.52 -8.43
N SER A 577 -17.00 34.50 -7.71
CA SER A 577 -17.97 33.63 -7.07
C SER A 577 -17.72 33.57 -5.56
N ALA A 578 -18.76 33.77 -4.80
CA ALA A 578 -18.74 33.53 -3.36
C ALA A 578 -19.64 32.33 -3.05
N THR A 579 -19.13 31.39 -2.29
CA THR A 579 -19.86 30.16 -1.94
C THR A 579 -19.83 29.94 -0.44
N ALA A 580 -20.98 29.59 0.10
CA ALA A 580 -21.14 29.09 1.46
C ALA A 580 -21.59 27.63 1.40
N ASP A 581 -20.79 26.76 1.92
CA ASP A 581 -21.06 25.33 2.02
C ASP A 581 -21.38 24.96 3.45
N TYR A 582 -22.48 24.27 3.67
CA TYR A 582 -22.79 23.61 4.93
C TYR A 582 -22.72 22.12 4.75
N THR A 583 -21.84 21.45 5.48
CA THR A 583 -21.69 19.98 5.45
C THR A 583 -22.06 19.40 6.81
N ASN A 584 -22.90 18.39 6.80
CA ASN A 584 -23.33 17.67 8.01
C ASN A 584 -23.35 16.17 7.75
N ASN A 585 -22.82 15.41 8.71
CA ASN A 585 -22.95 13.96 8.72
C ASN A 585 -24.28 13.60 9.38
N ILE A 586 -25.19 13.01 8.62
CA ILE A 586 -26.49 12.53 9.11
C ILE A 586 -26.27 11.25 9.93
N SER A 587 -25.34 10.41 9.50
CA SER A 587 -24.89 9.19 10.19
C SER A 587 -23.44 8.89 9.78
N ASP A 588 -22.88 7.79 10.29
CA ASP A 588 -21.52 7.34 9.90
C ASP A 588 -21.37 7.08 8.41
N SER A 589 -22.46 6.77 7.71
CA SER A 589 -22.46 6.45 6.28
C SER A 589 -23.13 7.50 5.40
N TRP A 590 -23.87 8.43 5.96
CA TRP A 590 -24.60 9.45 5.20
C TRP A 590 -24.12 10.85 5.53
N SER A 591 -23.83 11.63 4.52
CA SER A 591 -23.53 13.06 4.65
C SER A 591 -24.33 13.88 3.67
N GLN A 592 -24.66 15.08 4.07
CA GLN A 592 -25.31 16.07 3.22
C GLN A 592 -24.48 17.33 3.15
N LYS A 593 -24.54 17.98 1.99
CA LYS A 593 -23.90 19.27 1.74
C LYS A 593 -24.92 20.19 1.06
N ILE A 594 -25.11 21.38 1.63
CA ILE A 594 -25.86 22.46 1.02
C ILE A 594 -24.88 23.53 0.60
N SER A 595 -24.94 23.94 -0.64
CA SER A 595 -24.07 24.96 -1.23
C SER A 595 -24.90 26.12 -1.73
N ALA A 596 -24.66 27.30 -1.24
CA ALA A 596 -25.24 28.52 -1.78
C ALA A 596 -24.14 29.37 -2.41
N SER A 597 -24.28 29.73 -3.69
CA SER A 597 -23.26 30.49 -4.40
C SER A 597 -23.87 31.70 -5.10
N THR A 598 -23.12 32.79 -5.10
CA THR A 598 -23.40 34.00 -5.88
C THR A 598 -22.32 34.18 -6.91
N TYR A 599 -22.71 34.32 -8.16
CA TYR A 599 -21.80 34.60 -9.27
C TYR A 599 -21.95 36.08 -9.67
N LEU A 600 -20.84 36.77 -9.63
CA LEU A 600 -20.73 38.18 -9.97
C LEU A 600 -19.93 38.29 -11.28
N ALA A 601 -20.63 38.22 -12.41
CA ALA A 601 -20.14 38.38 -13.75
C ALA A 601 -21.07 39.36 -14.52
N ASP A 602 -20.96 39.41 -15.84
CA ASP A 602 -21.88 40.21 -16.66
C ASP A 602 -23.35 39.78 -16.50
N GLN A 603 -23.57 38.47 -16.32
CA GLN A 603 -24.84 37.93 -15.86
C GLN A 603 -24.69 37.47 -14.40
N LYS A 604 -25.30 38.22 -13.51
CA LYS A 604 -25.33 37.85 -12.09
C LYS A 604 -26.41 36.80 -11.89
N TYR A 605 -26.05 35.75 -11.22
CA TYR A 605 -27.02 34.72 -10.78
C TYR A 605 -26.61 34.12 -9.46
N ASN A 606 -27.61 33.62 -8.74
CA ASN A 606 -27.42 32.86 -7.52
C ASN A 606 -27.71 31.39 -7.81
N SER A 607 -27.07 30.52 -7.10
CA SER A 607 -27.33 29.09 -7.19
C SER A 607 -27.45 28.44 -5.82
N LEU A 608 -28.27 27.41 -5.77
CA LEU A 608 -28.42 26.53 -4.64
C LEU A 608 -28.10 25.11 -5.09
N GLY A 609 -27.17 24.47 -4.41
CA GLY A 609 -26.82 23.08 -4.61
C GLY A 609 -27.14 22.25 -3.37
N TYR A 610 -27.59 21.05 -3.58
CA TYR A 610 -27.77 20.03 -2.54
C TYR A 610 -27.08 18.74 -2.98
N THR A 611 -26.21 18.22 -2.12
CA THR A 611 -25.57 16.93 -2.32
C THR A 611 -25.92 16.02 -1.16
N LEU A 612 -26.39 14.83 -1.46
CA LEU A 612 -26.57 13.74 -0.51
C LEU A 612 -25.57 12.64 -0.90
N SER A 613 -24.70 12.27 0.02
CA SER A 613 -23.67 11.26 -0.22
C SER A 613 -23.84 10.10 0.75
N HIS A 614 -23.66 8.91 0.23
CA HIS A 614 -23.60 7.66 0.99
C HIS A 614 -22.22 7.04 0.83
N ASN A 615 -21.59 6.68 1.95
CA ASN A 615 -20.30 6.00 1.95
C ASN A 615 -20.32 4.84 2.94
N SER A 616 -20.40 3.64 2.41
CA SER A 616 -20.35 2.40 3.17
C SER A 616 -19.40 1.40 2.49
N GLN A 617 -19.15 0.28 3.13
CA GLN A 617 -18.41 -0.81 2.48
C GLN A 617 -19.17 -1.40 1.28
N TYR A 618 -20.49 -1.24 1.21
CA TYR A 618 -21.35 -1.81 0.15
C TYR A 618 -21.44 -0.90 -1.07
N LEU A 619 -21.52 0.38 -0.84
CA LEU A 619 -21.80 1.37 -1.87
C LEU A 619 -21.22 2.74 -1.49
N TYR A 620 -20.55 3.35 -2.42
CA TYR A 620 -20.31 4.78 -2.43
C TYR A 620 -21.24 5.40 -3.47
N GLY A 621 -22.01 6.40 -3.10
CA GLY A 621 -22.92 7.06 -4.03
C GLY A 621 -23.16 8.52 -3.64
N ALA A 622 -23.54 9.32 -4.62
CA ALA A 622 -23.91 10.71 -4.41
C ALA A 622 -25.04 11.12 -5.36
N GLY A 623 -26.01 11.83 -4.82
CA GLY A 623 -27.00 12.56 -5.58
C GLY A 623 -26.71 14.06 -5.44
N TYR A 624 -26.66 14.77 -6.55
CA TYR A 624 -26.46 16.20 -6.59
C TYR A 624 -27.63 16.86 -7.31
N TYR A 625 -28.19 17.87 -6.69
CA TYR A 625 -29.18 18.77 -7.28
C TYR A 625 -28.62 20.19 -7.30
N TYR A 626 -28.81 20.87 -8.40
CA TYR A 626 -28.38 22.24 -8.60
C TYR A 626 -29.50 23.04 -9.25
N GLN A 627 -29.71 24.25 -8.76
CA GLN A 627 -30.67 25.18 -9.30
C GLN A 627 -30.11 26.61 -9.23
N THR A 628 -30.39 27.39 -10.27
CA THR A 628 -30.08 28.80 -10.31
C THR A 628 -31.35 29.65 -10.26
N ASP A 629 -31.23 30.93 -9.89
CA ASP A 629 -32.34 31.90 -9.86
C ASP A 629 -32.88 32.23 -11.27
N ASN A 630 -32.07 32.02 -12.31
CA ASN A 630 -32.50 32.13 -13.72
C ASN A 630 -33.23 30.89 -14.25
N GLY A 631 -33.56 29.94 -13.36
CA GLY A 631 -34.40 28.78 -13.66
C GLY A 631 -33.66 27.55 -14.17
N GLN A 632 -32.33 27.58 -14.32
CA GLN A 632 -31.57 26.38 -14.71
C GLN A 632 -31.56 25.36 -13.60
N ARG A 633 -31.75 24.08 -13.96
CA ARG A 633 -31.75 22.94 -13.03
C ARG A 633 -30.91 21.81 -13.61
N ARG A 634 -30.23 21.06 -12.71
CA ARG A 634 -29.45 19.90 -13.07
C ARG A 634 -29.51 18.85 -11.96
N TYR A 635 -29.62 17.59 -12.35
CA TYR A 635 -29.55 16.44 -11.44
C TYR A 635 -28.40 15.54 -11.86
N THR A 636 -27.60 15.14 -10.91
CA THR A 636 -26.53 14.17 -11.13
C THR A 636 -26.66 13.06 -10.09
N LEU A 637 -26.60 11.82 -10.54
CA LEU A 637 -26.55 10.64 -9.68
C LEU A 637 -25.29 9.86 -10.00
N SER A 638 -24.56 9.46 -9.00
CA SER A 638 -23.40 8.59 -9.15
C SER A 638 -23.37 7.50 -8.10
N GLY A 639 -22.92 6.33 -8.49
CA GLY A 639 -22.79 5.20 -7.59
C GLY A 639 -21.67 4.28 -7.99
N ASN A 640 -21.03 3.67 -7.01
CA ASN A 640 -19.90 2.77 -7.19
C ASN A 640 -19.91 1.72 -6.09
N SER A 641 -19.83 0.45 -6.48
CA SER A 641 -19.80 -0.70 -5.56
C SER A 641 -18.68 -1.65 -5.98
N THR A 642 -17.84 -2.05 -5.03
CA THR A 642 -16.79 -3.03 -5.27
C THR A 642 -17.12 -4.32 -4.51
N GLN A 643 -17.25 -5.40 -5.26
CA GLN A 643 -17.57 -6.74 -4.79
C GLN A 643 -16.32 -7.61 -4.85
N VAL A 644 -16.17 -8.48 -3.87
CA VAL A 644 -15.12 -9.51 -3.84
C VAL A 644 -15.78 -10.86 -3.70
N ILE A 645 -15.56 -11.71 -4.69
CA ILE A 645 -16.07 -13.10 -4.68
C ILE A 645 -14.90 -14.01 -4.37
N SER A 646 -15.04 -14.80 -3.34
CA SER A 646 -14.04 -15.75 -2.84
C SER A 646 -14.68 -17.11 -2.56
N GLY A 647 -13.86 -18.07 -2.14
CA GLY A 647 -14.37 -19.36 -1.65
C GLY A 647 -15.35 -19.26 -0.47
N ASN A 648 -15.31 -18.15 0.28
CA ASN A 648 -16.19 -17.86 1.43
C ASN A 648 -17.48 -17.12 1.06
N GLY A 649 -17.68 -16.80 -0.23
CA GLY A 649 -18.87 -16.11 -0.72
C GLY A 649 -18.59 -14.71 -1.28
N LEU A 650 -19.63 -13.88 -1.24
CA LEU A 650 -19.61 -12.51 -1.72
C LEU A 650 -19.41 -11.55 -0.54
N ASP A 651 -18.41 -10.70 -0.65
CA ASP A 651 -18.14 -9.59 0.26
C ASP A 651 -18.08 -8.26 -0.51
N PHE A 652 -18.16 -7.16 0.24
CA PHE A 652 -18.07 -5.81 -0.31
C PHE A 652 -16.94 -5.04 0.34
N VAL A 653 -16.27 -4.22 -0.45
CA VAL A 653 -15.17 -3.36 0.00
C VAL A 653 -15.37 -1.94 -0.53
N SER A 654 -14.74 -0.98 0.14
CA SER A 654 -14.77 0.41 -0.33
C SER A 654 -14.20 0.54 -1.74
N SER A 655 -14.69 1.52 -2.49
CA SER A 655 -14.25 1.80 -3.86
C SER A 655 -12.74 2.07 -3.95
N GLY A 656 -12.16 1.81 -5.12
CA GLY A 656 -10.73 2.03 -5.38
C GLY A 656 -9.82 0.82 -5.13
N GLN A 657 -10.38 -0.32 -4.74
CA GLN A 657 -9.64 -1.54 -4.37
C GLN A 657 -9.48 -2.56 -5.51
N LEU A 658 -9.83 -2.19 -6.74
CA LEU A 658 -9.87 -3.12 -7.88
C LEU A 658 -8.53 -3.82 -8.19
N GLN A 659 -7.43 -3.15 -7.91
CA GLN A 659 -6.08 -3.68 -8.17
C GLN A 659 -5.54 -4.57 -7.07
N ASN A 660 -6.23 -4.68 -5.94
CA ASN A 660 -5.78 -5.42 -4.78
C ASN A 660 -6.07 -6.92 -4.90
N ALA A 661 -5.40 -7.68 -4.07
CA ALA A 661 -5.78 -9.01 -3.66
C ALA A 661 -6.44 -8.96 -2.28
N PHE A 662 -7.05 -10.04 -1.84
CA PHE A 662 -7.82 -10.01 -0.59
C PHE A 662 -7.57 -11.23 0.28
N ILE A 663 -7.41 -10.99 1.58
CA ILE A 663 -7.45 -12.03 2.60
C ILE A 663 -8.87 -12.07 3.15
N THR A 664 -9.52 -13.23 3.07
CA THR A 664 -10.86 -13.46 3.62
C THR A 664 -10.76 -14.31 4.88
N ILE A 665 -11.69 -14.10 5.81
CA ILE A 665 -11.69 -14.75 7.11
C ILE A 665 -13.07 -15.37 7.33
N ASP A 666 -13.10 -16.59 7.88
CA ASP A 666 -14.34 -17.28 8.18
C ASP A 666 -15.15 -16.59 9.30
N LYS A 667 -16.47 -16.81 9.29
CA LYS A 667 -17.45 -16.07 10.09
C LYS A 667 -17.34 -16.25 11.60
N ASP A 668 -16.79 -17.36 12.06
CA ASP A 668 -16.80 -17.79 13.48
C ASP A 668 -15.40 -17.77 14.10
N VAL A 669 -14.66 -16.68 13.85
CA VAL A 669 -13.28 -16.56 14.32
C VAL A 669 -13.25 -16.01 15.74
N THR A 670 -12.73 -16.81 16.68
CA THR A 670 -12.49 -16.45 18.09
C THR A 670 -10.99 -16.21 18.38
N TYR A 671 -10.21 -15.87 17.36
CA TYR A 671 -8.78 -15.64 17.43
C TYR A 671 -8.39 -14.35 16.71
N ASP A 672 -7.24 -13.80 17.09
CA ASP A 672 -6.71 -12.60 16.50
C ASP A 672 -5.95 -12.93 15.22
N ILE A 673 -6.10 -12.10 14.20
CA ILE A 673 -5.36 -12.23 12.96
C ILE A 673 -4.52 -10.98 12.76
N ALA A 674 -3.24 -11.19 12.46
CA ALA A 674 -2.31 -10.17 12.03
C ALA A 674 -1.82 -10.48 10.62
N VAL A 675 -1.89 -9.50 9.73
CA VAL A 675 -1.33 -9.57 8.39
C VAL A 675 -0.15 -8.61 8.34
N LYS A 676 1.05 -9.16 8.26
CA LYS A 676 2.28 -8.40 8.08
C LYS A 676 2.68 -8.42 6.61
N ASP A 677 2.72 -7.24 6.01
CA ASP A 677 3.32 -7.04 4.69
C ASP A 677 4.84 -6.93 4.87
N MET A 678 5.56 -7.93 4.38
CA MET A 678 7.02 -8.01 4.51
C MET A 678 7.73 -7.03 3.57
N THR A 679 7.05 -6.58 2.52
CA THR A 679 7.60 -5.62 1.55
C THR A 679 7.55 -4.20 2.10
N THR A 680 6.45 -3.84 2.76
CA THR A 680 6.25 -2.50 3.37
C THR A 680 6.56 -2.46 4.86
N ASN A 681 6.83 -3.62 5.48
CA ASN A 681 7.02 -3.81 6.91
C ASN A 681 5.84 -3.28 7.77
N THR A 682 4.63 -3.30 7.21
CA THR A 682 3.41 -2.85 7.90
C THR A 682 2.61 -4.05 8.40
N THR A 683 2.01 -3.91 9.59
CA THR A 683 1.14 -4.95 10.16
C THR A 683 -0.27 -4.43 10.33
N THR A 684 -1.23 -5.17 9.78
CA THR A 684 -2.66 -4.92 9.96
C THR A 684 -3.24 -5.95 10.92
N TYR A 685 -3.78 -5.49 12.04
CA TYR A 685 -4.51 -6.34 12.98
C TYR A 685 -6.00 -6.33 12.64
N ILE A 686 -6.62 -7.49 12.80
CA ILE A 686 -8.04 -7.69 12.51
C ILE A 686 -8.75 -7.95 13.81
N ASP A 687 -9.64 -7.05 14.17
CA ASP A 687 -10.63 -7.28 15.19
C ASP A 687 -11.77 -8.09 14.54
N GLY A 688 -12.27 -9.12 15.14
CA GLY A 688 -13.24 -10.09 14.58
C GLY A 688 -14.48 -9.58 13.85
N LYS A 689 -14.55 -8.28 13.52
CA LYS A 689 -15.61 -7.61 12.76
C LYS A 689 -15.32 -7.50 11.26
N LYS A 690 -14.05 -7.45 10.87
CA LYS A 690 -13.64 -7.33 9.45
C LYS A 690 -13.37 -8.71 8.88
N ARG A 691 -14.15 -9.12 7.89
CA ARG A 691 -14.03 -10.42 7.22
C ARG A 691 -13.12 -10.41 6.01
N ILE A 692 -12.78 -9.24 5.52
CA ILE A 692 -12.04 -9.06 4.28
C ILE A 692 -11.03 -7.94 4.40
N ILE A 693 -9.80 -8.17 3.94
CA ILE A 693 -8.69 -7.23 4.01
C ILE A 693 -8.12 -7.07 2.62
N PRO A 694 -8.09 -5.83 2.09
CA PRO A 694 -7.33 -5.55 0.88
C PRO A 694 -5.84 -5.60 1.18
N VAL A 695 -5.09 -6.24 0.30
CA VAL A 695 -3.63 -6.35 0.37
C VAL A 695 -3.02 -6.04 -0.99
N SER A 696 -1.81 -5.51 -1.00
CA SER A 696 -1.09 -5.23 -2.25
C SER A 696 -0.70 -6.55 -2.93
N PRO A 697 -1.01 -6.73 -4.22
CA PRO A 697 -0.53 -7.88 -4.97
C PRO A 697 0.99 -7.82 -5.13
N TYR A 698 1.61 -8.98 -5.34
CA TYR A 698 3.06 -9.16 -5.48
C TYR A 698 3.87 -8.75 -4.24
N HIS A 699 3.20 -8.60 -3.09
CA HIS A 699 3.85 -8.45 -1.81
C HIS A 699 3.92 -9.79 -1.08
N LYS A 700 5.02 -10.00 -0.36
CA LYS A 700 5.18 -11.15 0.52
C LYS A 700 4.47 -10.86 1.84
N LEU A 701 3.35 -11.50 2.05
CA LEU A 701 2.48 -11.29 3.21
C LEU A 701 2.68 -12.43 4.20
N ARG A 702 2.83 -12.11 5.47
CA ARG A 702 2.80 -13.07 6.56
C ARG A 702 1.49 -12.94 7.32
N VAL A 703 0.65 -13.96 7.23
CA VAL A 703 -0.63 -14.04 7.93
C VAL A 703 -0.43 -14.87 9.18
N THR A 704 -0.67 -14.27 10.33
CA THR A 704 -0.55 -14.93 11.65
C THR A 704 -1.92 -14.98 12.31
N ALA A 705 -2.40 -16.16 12.61
CA ALA A 705 -3.54 -16.39 13.47
C ALA A 705 -3.05 -16.70 14.89
N SER A 706 -3.61 -16.07 15.91
CA SER A 706 -3.20 -16.25 17.31
C SER A 706 -4.38 -16.26 18.27
N THR A 707 -4.25 -17.03 19.34
CA THR A 707 -5.26 -17.19 20.40
C THR A 707 -4.76 -16.62 21.73
N GLU A 708 -4.18 -15.42 21.72
CA GLU A 708 -3.56 -14.83 22.92
C GLU A 708 -4.53 -14.52 24.06
N SER A 709 -5.81 -14.35 23.78
CA SER A 709 -6.86 -14.01 24.76
C SER A 709 -7.21 -15.13 25.74
N GLY A 710 -6.42 -16.21 25.81
CA GLY A 710 -6.41 -17.20 26.90
C GLY A 710 -7.71 -17.97 27.09
N GLY A 711 -7.84 -19.10 26.46
CA GLY A 711 -8.99 -20.00 26.56
C GLY A 711 -9.25 -20.78 25.29
N TYR A 712 -8.44 -20.51 24.27
CA TYR A 712 -8.51 -21.20 22.99
C TYR A 712 -7.11 -21.54 22.49
N ILE A 713 -6.99 -22.58 21.68
CA ILE A 713 -5.82 -22.95 20.87
C ILE A 713 -6.26 -23.16 19.43
N LEU A 714 -5.35 -22.99 18.50
CA LEU A 714 -5.60 -23.33 17.10
C LEU A 714 -5.57 -24.84 16.90
N GLU A 715 -6.21 -25.30 15.83
CA GLU A 715 -6.18 -26.69 15.42
C GLU A 715 -4.73 -27.18 15.30
N GLY A 716 -4.44 -28.37 15.85
CA GLY A 716 -3.06 -28.89 15.98
C GLY A 716 -2.33 -28.46 17.25
N GLY A 717 -3.03 -27.87 18.23
CA GLY A 717 -2.48 -27.64 19.59
C GLY A 717 -1.60 -26.38 19.69
N LYS A 718 -1.49 -25.57 18.65
CA LYS A 718 -0.66 -24.37 18.61
C LYS A 718 -1.40 -23.16 19.14
N SER A 719 -0.71 -22.23 19.79
CA SER A 719 -1.26 -20.92 20.16
C SER A 719 -1.23 -19.94 18.99
N ARG A 720 -0.37 -20.19 18.01
CA ARG A 720 -0.18 -19.36 16.80
C ARG A 720 0.10 -20.21 15.58
N GLU A 721 -0.41 -19.78 14.44
CA GLU A 721 -0.11 -20.35 13.14
C GLU A 721 0.26 -19.21 12.17
N THR A 722 1.32 -19.41 11.43
CA THR A 722 1.82 -18.42 10.48
C THR A 722 1.92 -19.01 9.09
N ARG A 723 1.40 -18.27 8.10
CA ARG A 723 1.45 -18.65 6.69
C ARG A 723 1.97 -17.49 5.86
N THR A 724 2.91 -17.76 4.97
CA THR A 724 3.38 -16.78 3.97
C THR A 724 2.59 -16.92 2.69
N VAL A 725 2.08 -15.80 2.18
CA VAL A 725 1.25 -15.73 0.97
C VAL A 725 1.77 -14.63 0.06
N VAL A 726 1.83 -14.91 -1.24
CA VAL A 726 2.09 -13.93 -2.29
C VAL A 726 0.94 -14.06 -3.29
N MET A 727 0.28 -12.94 -3.56
CA MET A 727 -0.98 -12.91 -4.28
C MET A 727 -0.88 -12.09 -5.55
N VAL A 728 -1.63 -12.46 -6.58
CA VAL A 728 -1.80 -11.67 -7.81
C VAL A 728 -3.06 -10.79 -7.72
N PRO A 729 -3.20 -9.75 -8.56
CA PRO A 729 -4.40 -8.93 -8.58
C PRO A 729 -5.69 -9.76 -8.72
N GLY A 730 -6.70 -9.45 -7.92
CA GLY A 730 -7.98 -10.12 -7.93
C GLY A 730 -8.02 -11.50 -7.27
N SER A 731 -6.89 -12.04 -6.80
CA SER A 731 -6.88 -13.29 -6.06
C SER A 731 -7.32 -13.12 -4.61
N THR A 732 -7.78 -14.21 -4.02
CA THR A 732 -8.21 -14.25 -2.61
C THR A 732 -7.50 -15.38 -1.89
N THR A 733 -7.27 -15.20 -0.59
CA THR A 733 -6.77 -16.25 0.29
C THR A 733 -7.62 -16.31 1.54
N ASN A 734 -8.11 -17.50 1.87
CA ASN A 734 -8.90 -17.71 3.07
C ASN A 734 -8.04 -18.12 4.26
N VAL A 735 -8.30 -17.50 5.42
CA VAL A 735 -7.77 -17.91 6.70
C VAL A 735 -8.86 -18.71 7.41
N SER A 736 -8.70 -20.04 7.41
CA SER A 736 -9.71 -21.01 7.89
C SER A 736 -9.21 -21.86 9.06
N THR A 737 -8.39 -21.28 9.92
CA THR A 737 -7.92 -21.99 11.12
C THR A 737 -9.05 -22.06 12.16
N LYS A 738 -9.25 -23.24 12.77
CA LYS A 738 -10.24 -23.42 13.83
C LYS A 738 -9.62 -23.16 15.19
N ALA A 739 -10.34 -22.41 16.03
CA ALA A 739 -9.99 -22.26 17.43
C ALA A 739 -10.77 -23.25 18.29
N ILE A 740 -10.06 -23.97 19.12
CA ILE A 740 -10.62 -25.00 20.03
C ILE A 740 -10.52 -24.46 21.44
N LYS A 741 -11.62 -24.51 22.18
CA LYS A 741 -11.65 -24.08 23.59
C LYS A 741 -10.77 -24.97 24.44
N VAL A 742 -9.94 -24.36 25.28
CA VAL A 742 -8.99 -25.02 26.15
C VAL A 742 -9.32 -24.76 27.62
N ASN A 743 -9.36 -25.81 28.42
CA ASN A 743 -9.37 -25.71 29.87
C ASN A 743 -7.94 -25.52 30.39
N SER A 744 -7.71 -24.48 31.21
CA SER A 744 -6.42 -24.24 31.87
C SER A 744 -6.59 -24.32 33.36
N LEU A 745 -6.13 -25.43 33.95
CA LEU A 745 -6.30 -25.77 35.38
C LEU A 745 -4.94 -25.80 36.07
N ILE A 746 -4.95 -25.44 37.35
CA ILE A 746 -3.80 -25.64 38.22
C ILE A 746 -4.04 -26.93 39.02
N VAL A 747 -3.15 -27.89 38.84
CA VAL A 747 -3.29 -29.24 39.37
C VAL A 747 -2.15 -29.53 40.33
N THR A 748 -2.47 -29.93 41.54
CA THR A 748 -1.51 -30.48 42.48
C THR A 748 -1.54 -32.01 42.37
N ALA A 749 -0.46 -32.61 41.85
CA ALA A 749 -0.34 -34.04 41.66
C ALA A 749 0.31 -34.72 42.88
N ARG A 750 -0.40 -35.64 43.51
CA ARG A 750 0.07 -36.39 44.67
C ARG A 750 -0.05 -37.91 44.45
N ASN A 751 0.82 -38.69 45.09
CA ASN A 751 0.65 -40.14 45.18
C ASN A 751 -0.34 -40.51 46.28
N ASP A 752 -0.72 -41.78 46.38
CA ASP A 752 -1.65 -42.28 47.40
C ASP A 752 -1.15 -42.04 48.85
N ALA A 753 0.14 -41.87 49.08
CA ALA A 753 0.73 -41.51 50.36
C ALA A 753 0.76 -40.00 50.64
N GLY A 754 0.16 -39.14 49.74
CA GLY A 754 0.11 -37.70 49.90
C GLY A 754 1.37 -36.96 49.45
N GLY A 755 2.39 -37.63 48.96
CA GLY A 755 3.65 -37.05 48.50
C GLY A 755 3.48 -36.36 47.15
N TYR A 756 4.14 -35.19 46.96
CA TYR A 756 4.14 -34.43 45.70
C TYR A 756 4.91 -35.19 44.61
N LEU A 757 4.33 -35.26 43.43
CA LEU A 757 4.92 -35.97 42.32
C LEU A 757 5.66 -34.98 41.39
N PRO A 758 6.95 -35.22 41.05
CA PRO A 758 7.71 -34.38 40.14
C PRO A 758 7.45 -34.74 38.66
N GLY A 759 7.61 -33.79 37.75
CA GLY A 759 7.78 -33.99 36.30
C GLY A 759 6.50 -34.44 35.56
N ALA A 760 5.41 -33.70 35.67
CA ALA A 760 4.19 -34.03 34.91
C ALA A 760 4.34 -33.76 33.41
N THR A 761 3.91 -34.71 32.58
CA THR A 761 3.83 -34.63 31.13
C THR A 761 2.44 -35.00 30.63
N CYS A 762 2.06 -34.54 29.43
CA CYS A 762 0.83 -34.98 28.78
C CYS A 762 0.85 -36.47 28.47
N ALA A 763 -0.24 -37.19 28.81
CA ALA A 763 -0.39 -38.60 28.54
C ALA A 763 -1.55 -38.94 27.60
N ALA A 764 -2.47 -38.01 27.39
CA ALA A 764 -3.61 -38.12 26.46
C ALA A 764 -3.48 -37.13 25.29
N ASP A 765 -4.03 -37.48 24.13
CA ASP A 765 -3.97 -36.68 22.89
C ASP A 765 -4.64 -35.29 23.02
N ASN A 766 -5.64 -35.20 23.91
CA ASN A 766 -6.33 -33.94 24.19
C ASN A 766 -5.62 -33.09 25.25
N CYS A 767 -4.50 -33.52 25.78
CA CYS A 767 -3.65 -32.74 26.66
C CYS A 767 -2.72 -31.89 25.81
N VAL A 768 -2.87 -30.57 25.92
CA VAL A 768 -2.14 -29.58 25.11
C VAL A 768 -0.75 -29.32 25.68
N SER A 769 -0.69 -29.05 26.97
CA SER A 769 0.59 -28.80 27.65
C SER A 769 0.48 -28.97 29.17
N THR A 770 1.63 -29.27 29.77
CA THR A 770 1.84 -29.22 31.21
C THR A 770 2.99 -28.28 31.52
N GLY A 771 2.75 -27.29 32.37
CA GLY A 771 3.78 -26.37 32.84
C GLY A 771 3.97 -26.48 34.34
N ARG A 772 5.20 -26.72 34.84
CA ARG A 772 5.49 -26.79 36.27
C ARG A 772 5.42 -25.40 36.87
N LEU A 773 4.62 -25.23 37.93
CA LEU A 773 4.51 -24.01 38.70
C LEU A 773 5.32 -24.06 40.00
N SER A 774 5.33 -25.24 40.64
CA SER A 774 6.14 -25.54 41.81
C SER A 774 6.29 -27.05 41.96
N SER A 775 6.94 -27.54 43.03
CA SER A 775 7.05 -28.98 43.28
C SER A 775 5.67 -29.59 43.40
N GLY A 776 5.33 -30.54 42.52
CA GLY A 776 4.05 -31.21 42.47
C GLY A 776 2.86 -30.37 41.98
N VAL A 777 3.06 -29.10 41.59
CA VAL A 777 1.97 -28.23 41.08
C VAL A 777 2.22 -27.89 39.64
N TYR A 778 1.22 -28.10 38.80
CA TYR A 778 1.28 -27.97 37.35
C TYR A 778 0.14 -27.14 36.82
N ARG A 779 0.40 -26.34 35.80
CA ARG A 779 -0.64 -25.80 34.93
C ARG A 779 -0.88 -26.82 33.82
N VAL A 780 -2.08 -27.38 33.77
CA VAL A 780 -2.48 -28.34 32.75
C VAL A 780 -3.45 -27.66 31.79
N LYS A 781 -3.12 -27.64 30.49
CA LYS A 781 -3.99 -27.16 29.41
C LYS A 781 -4.47 -28.38 28.62
N PHE A 782 -5.77 -28.46 28.37
CA PHE A 782 -6.35 -29.57 27.61
C PHE A 782 -7.70 -29.21 26.99
N THR A 783 -8.10 -29.96 25.96
CA THR A 783 -9.39 -29.81 25.28
C THR A 783 -10.38 -30.83 25.82
N GLY A 784 -11.68 -30.52 25.80
CA GLY A 784 -12.74 -31.37 26.33
C GLY A 784 -12.87 -31.30 27.86
N GLU A 785 -13.61 -32.27 28.43
CA GLU A 785 -13.99 -32.25 29.84
C GLU A 785 -12.96 -32.88 30.79
N SER A 786 -12.13 -33.80 30.32
CA SER A 786 -11.08 -34.44 31.11
C SER A 786 -9.85 -34.78 30.27
N THR A 787 -8.71 -34.91 30.93
CA THR A 787 -7.45 -35.40 30.32
C THR A 787 -6.65 -36.23 31.26
N GLN A 788 -5.59 -36.88 30.78
CA GLN A 788 -4.61 -37.62 31.56
C GLN A 788 -3.23 -36.97 31.43
N ILE A 789 -2.57 -36.85 32.59
CA ILE A 789 -1.17 -36.49 32.71
C ILE A 789 -0.39 -37.60 33.39
N ARG A 790 0.89 -37.73 33.07
CA ARG A 790 1.80 -38.65 33.74
C ARG A 790 2.78 -37.83 34.59
N ALA A 791 2.86 -38.12 35.87
CA ALA A 791 3.79 -37.54 36.80
C ALA A 791 4.71 -38.63 37.37
N GLY A 792 5.96 -38.71 36.89
CA GLY A 792 6.82 -39.84 37.10
C GLY A 792 6.23 -41.16 36.55
N ASN A 793 6.06 -42.17 37.38
CA ASN A 793 5.45 -43.45 37.00
C ASN A 793 3.93 -43.51 37.24
N TYR A 794 3.33 -42.41 37.71
CA TYR A 794 1.91 -42.33 38.08
C TYR A 794 1.10 -41.68 37.00
N SER A 795 -0.13 -42.17 36.78
CA SER A 795 -1.11 -41.55 35.89
C SER A 795 -2.13 -40.75 36.68
N CYS A 796 -2.40 -39.53 36.25
CA CYS A 796 -3.33 -38.65 36.93
C CYS A 796 -4.46 -38.22 35.97
N LYS A 797 -5.71 -38.49 36.37
CA LYS A 797 -6.88 -37.99 35.62
C LYS A 797 -7.23 -36.57 36.10
N VAL A 798 -7.36 -35.66 35.19
CA VAL A 798 -7.72 -34.26 35.45
C VAL A 798 -9.05 -33.97 34.77
N GLU A 799 -10.07 -33.56 35.55
CA GLU A 799 -11.41 -33.25 35.05
C GLU A 799 -11.72 -31.78 35.24
N ALA A 800 -12.28 -31.16 34.24
CA ALA A 800 -12.71 -29.75 34.30
C ALA A 800 -14.09 -29.67 34.94
N VAL A 801 -14.21 -29.01 36.08
CA VAL A 801 -15.48 -28.68 36.71
C VAL A 801 -15.74 -27.21 36.58
N PRO A 802 -16.90 -26.77 36.06
CA PRO A 802 -17.21 -25.35 35.87
C PRO A 802 -16.99 -24.53 37.17
N GLY A 803 -16.28 -23.43 37.05
CA GLY A 803 -15.98 -22.52 38.16
C GLY A 803 -14.79 -22.91 39.05
N LYS A 804 -14.24 -24.08 38.90
CA LYS A 804 -13.07 -24.55 39.69
C LYS A 804 -11.79 -24.43 38.83
N ARG A 805 -10.75 -23.80 39.39
CA ARG A 805 -9.47 -23.59 38.69
C ARG A 805 -8.29 -24.35 39.36
N PHE A 806 -8.46 -24.79 40.58
CA PHE A 806 -7.44 -25.50 41.39
C PHE A 806 -7.92 -26.89 41.77
N TYR A 807 -7.08 -27.86 41.53
CA TYR A 807 -7.39 -29.30 41.77
C TYR A 807 -6.27 -29.96 42.50
N ASP A 808 -6.62 -30.74 43.52
CA ASP A 808 -5.76 -31.77 44.09
C ASP A 808 -6.11 -33.09 43.43
N VAL A 809 -5.14 -33.72 42.79
CA VAL A 809 -5.35 -34.97 42.05
C VAL A 809 -4.45 -36.03 42.61
N THR A 810 -5.04 -37.16 43.06
CA THR A 810 -4.30 -38.36 43.47
C THR A 810 -4.00 -39.18 42.22
N CYS A 811 -2.75 -39.40 41.95
CA CYS A 811 -2.23 -40.17 40.82
C CYS A 811 -1.94 -41.61 41.22
N ARG A 812 -2.27 -42.55 40.34
CA ARG A 812 -2.11 -43.98 40.54
C ARG A 812 -1.24 -44.63 39.48
#